data_9074df4fe1ed635b315b3e91f3d7df71
#
_entry.id   9074df4fe1ed635b315b3e91f3d7df71
#
_cell.length_a   1.000
_cell.length_b   1.000
_cell.length_c   1.000
_cell.angle_alpha   90.00
_cell.angle_beta   90.00
_cell.angle_gamma   90.00
#
_symmetry.space_group_name_H-M   'P 1'
#
loop_
_entity.id
_entity.type
_entity.pdbx_description
1 polymer ?
#
loop_
_entity_poly.entity_id
_entity_poly.type
_entity_poly.pdbx_seq_one_letter_code
_entity_poly.pdbx_strand_id
1 'polypeptide(L)'
;MNGGLLMKKHPLEQWGSMVASKKGRLLALAFWVLLVVVLSFAWPQINSIESESGKNLPDTEMSEQAAAIIAEQFPNDAGTPLLLVWHRENGLTSDDFSAIQGVYSELQAKPLAHQTMVPPFDQMPPQALMASTSENGTTIVTPVFFEKGVATDMLQDSLDNLTKIMEGYQVQLDEKLSSDVLHVRYSGPVGIATDAVSLFSQADVKLLIATVLLVLVLLIIIYRSPLLAIIPLIVVGLAYGLISPTLGFFADQGWIDKDSQAVSIMTVLLFGAGTDYCLFLISKYREILFNVEDKAVAMKLAIKESGGAILMSALTVVIGLATLSLAHYGAFQRFAVPFSFGVLVMGIAALVVLPAILVLIGRVAFFPFTPRTEEMANKKGKKQHKPSHKVSHKIGHFVTHKPWVVIAVTVILLGGLAAFVPRIQYTFDLLSSFPKDMPSREGFTLIEENFSPGELAPVQLVIDTEGNDINLQQQLEAISYIDSVSDVQIGEKNKSIHLYELTFNANPYAKESLAHIPELQTEVIKMLEAKGLNHAEKQVWIGGETASQYDTQQITKRDETVIMPTMIALIAVLLFVYLRSITATVYLLATVIISYFGALGAGWLILHHIMGAEAISGAIPLYAFVFLVALGEDYNIFMISEIWKKRKTTDHLTAVEEGVVRTGSVITSAGLILAGTFAVLATLPIQVLVQFGVVTAIGVLLDTFIVRPLLVPAITTVLGKYAFWPGKLFKKDA
;
A
#
# COMPACT_ATOMS: atom_id res chain seq x y z
N MET A 1 -62.48 -17.48 -6.87
CA MET A 1 -61.65 -16.40 -7.42
C MET A 1 -60.33 -16.33 -6.64
N ASN A 2 -59.30 -17.02 -7.14
CA ASN A 2 -57.97 -17.07 -6.52
C ASN A 2 -57.16 -15.89 -7.02
N GLY A 3 -57.09 -14.83 -6.25
CA GLY A 3 -56.18 -13.73 -6.47
C GLY A 3 -54.79 -14.08 -5.94
N GLY A 4 -54.00 -14.79 -6.74
CA GLY A 4 -52.57 -15.01 -6.44
C GLY A 4 -51.84 -13.70 -6.45
N LEU A 5 -51.58 -13.13 -5.28
CA LEU A 5 -50.57 -12.09 -5.10
C LEU A 5 -49.22 -12.63 -5.59
N LEU A 6 -48.82 -12.22 -6.78
CA LEU A 6 -47.46 -12.39 -7.31
C LEU A 6 -46.49 -11.66 -6.35
N MET A 7 -46.05 -12.35 -5.30
CA MET A 7 -44.92 -11.86 -4.49
C MET A 7 -43.75 -11.65 -5.43
N LYS A 8 -43.38 -10.41 -5.69
CA LYS A 8 -42.15 -10.06 -6.45
C LYS A 8 -40.99 -10.81 -5.82
N LYS A 9 -40.43 -11.77 -6.54
CA LYS A 9 -39.24 -12.52 -6.08
C LYS A 9 -38.11 -11.53 -5.80
N HIS A 10 -37.42 -11.73 -4.70
CA HIS A 10 -36.26 -10.88 -4.32
C HIS A 10 -35.24 -10.90 -5.46
N PRO A 11 -34.67 -9.76 -5.90
CA PRO A 11 -33.73 -9.71 -7.04
C PRO A 11 -32.57 -10.72 -6.94
N LEU A 12 -31.94 -10.84 -5.76
CA LEU A 12 -30.87 -11.82 -5.50
C LEU A 12 -31.38 -13.30 -5.58
N GLU A 13 -32.65 -13.56 -5.33
CA GLU A 13 -33.22 -14.88 -5.50
C GLU A 13 -33.39 -15.24 -6.98
N GLN A 14 -33.77 -14.28 -7.80
CA GLN A 14 -33.81 -14.45 -9.26
C GLN A 14 -32.40 -14.66 -9.83
N TRP A 15 -31.48 -13.85 -9.42
CA TRP A 15 -30.05 -13.99 -9.78
C TRP A 15 -29.48 -15.36 -9.39
N GLY A 16 -29.69 -15.78 -8.14
CA GLY A 16 -29.25 -17.08 -7.64
C GLY A 16 -29.89 -18.24 -8.42
N SER A 17 -31.18 -18.12 -8.83
CA SER A 17 -31.83 -19.14 -9.64
C SER A 17 -31.28 -19.24 -11.06
N MET A 18 -30.84 -18.10 -11.64
CA MET A 18 -30.21 -18.04 -12.96
C MET A 18 -28.85 -18.71 -12.94
N VAL A 19 -27.94 -18.28 -12.03
CA VAL A 19 -26.56 -18.79 -11.92
C VAL A 19 -26.52 -20.26 -11.48
N ALA A 20 -27.40 -20.70 -10.58
CA ALA A 20 -27.43 -22.09 -10.11
C ALA A 20 -28.10 -23.07 -11.11
N SER A 21 -28.80 -22.59 -12.13
CA SER A 21 -29.46 -23.44 -13.15
C SER A 21 -28.45 -24.26 -13.97
N LYS A 22 -28.86 -25.39 -14.56
CA LYS A 22 -27.97 -26.25 -15.36
C LYS A 22 -27.33 -25.52 -16.54
N LYS A 23 -28.09 -24.67 -17.26
CA LYS A 23 -27.57 -23.88 -18.38
C LYS A 23 -26.79 -22.63 -17.88
N GLY A 24 -27.35 -21.93 -16.86
CA GLY A 24 -26.79 -20.69 -16.35
C GLY A 24 -25.37 -20.84 -15.78
N ARG A 25 -25.10 -21.89 -15.01
CA ARG A 25 -23.74 -22.12 -14.44
C ARG A 25 -22.69 -22.40 -15.52
N LEU A 26 -23.05 -23.17 -16.58
CA LEU A 26 -22.12 -23.45 -17.67
C LEU A 26 -21.88 -22.21 -18.52
N LEU A 27 -22.94 -21.44 -18.81
CA LEU A 27 -22.85 -20.18 -19.53
C LEU A 27 -22.03 -19.15 -18.75
N ALA A 28 -22.24 -19.04 -17.44
CA ALA A 28 -21.47 -18.11 -16.59
C ALA A 28 -19.98 -18.45 -16.57
N LEU A 29 -19.62 -19.73 -16.41
CA LEU A 29 -18.22 -20.18 -16.43
C LEU A 29 -17.61 -20.03 -17.84
N ALA A 30 -18.32 -20.46 -18.89
CA ALA A 30 -17.84 -20.35 -20.26
C ALA A 30 -17.63 -18.88 -20.67
N PHE A 31 -18.58 -18.01 -20.33
CA PHE A 31 -18.48 -16.58 -20.60
C PHE A 31 -17.28 -15.96 -19.86
N TRP A 32 -17.08 -16.30 -18.55
CA TRP A 32 -15.96 -15.75 -17.78
C TRP A 32 -14.61 -16.22 -18.31
N VAL A 33 -14.47 -17.53 -18.58
CA VAL A 33 -13.25 -18.09 -19.15
C VAL A 33 -12.98 -17.51 -20.55
N LEU A 34 -14.01 -17.41 -21.40
CA LEU A 34 -13.88 -16.78 -22.71
C LEU A 34 -13.41 -15.32 -22.60
N LEU A 35 -14.00 -14.56 -21.67
CA LEU A 35 -13.63 -13.17 -21.43
C LEU A 35 -12.17 -13.05 -20.99
N VAL A 36 -11.73 -13.89 -20.03
CA VAL A 36 -10.33 -13.94 -19.59
C VAL A 36 -9.40 -14.24 -20.77
N VAL A 37 -9.71 -15.27 -21.57
CA VAL A 37 -8.90 -15.65 -22.71
C VAL A 37 -8.82 -14.52 -23.73
N VAL A 38 -9.97 -13.95 -24.12
CA VAL A 38 -10.02 -12.87 -25.12
C VAL A 38 -9.23 -11.64 -24.64
N LEU A 39 -9.41 -11.21 -23.40
CA LEU A 39 -8.71 -10.04 -22.86
C LEU A 39 -7.20 -10.29 -22.74
N SER A 40 -6.79 -11.49 -22.29
CA SER A 40 -5.38 -11.84 -22.17
C SER A 40 -4.64 -11.94 -23.51
N PHE A 41 -5.37 -12.18 -24.62
CA PHE A 41 -4.79 -12.15 -25.96
C PHE A 41 -4.86 -10.76 -26.61
N ALA A 42 -5.90 -9.96 -26.26
CA ALA A 42 -6.13 -8.66 -26.90
C ALA A 42 -5.34 -7.53 -26.24
N TRP A 43 -5.06 -7.63 -24.95
CA TRP A 43 -4.48 -6.56 -24.13
C TRP A 43 -3.23 -7.04 -23.36
N PRO A 44 -2.25 -6.13 -23.16
CA PRO A 44 -1.05 -6.47 -22.38
C PRO A 44 -1.42 -6.74 -20.91
N GLN A 45 -0.62 -7.56 -20.25
CA GLN A 45 -0.74 -7.76 -18.82
C GLN A 45 -0.18 -6.52 -18.09
N ILE A 46 -0.75 -6.14 -16.95
CA ILE A 46 -0.26 -4.97 -16.19
C ILE A 46 1.22 -5.09 -15.83
N ASN A 47 1.70 -6.31 -15.56
CA ASN A 47 3.10 -6.52 -15.21
C ASN A 47 4.07 -6.41 -16.41
N SER A 48 3.57 -6.49 -17.64
CA SER A 48 4.38 -6.31 -18.87
C SER A 48 4.47 -4.85 -19.32
N ILE A 49 3.74 -3.93 -18.72
CA ILE A 49 3.85 -2.50 -19.00
C ILE A 49 5.07 -1.97 -18.23
N GLU A 50 5.87 -1.14 -18.90
CA GLU A 50 6.96 -0.43 -18.24
C GLU A 50 6.41 0.49 -17.16
N SER A 51 7.14 0.59 -16.05
CA SER A 51 6.78 1.51 -14.97
C SER A 51 7.34 2.87 -15.31
N GLU A 52 6.56 3.73 -15.94
CA GLU A 52 6.89 5.15 -15.91
C GLU A 52 6.72 5.62 -14.47
N SER A 53 7.78 6.20 -13.92
CA SER A 53 7.71 6.86 -12.62
C SER A 53 6.88 8.14 -12.78
N GLY A 54 5.55 7.99 -12.69
CA GLY A 54 4.65 9.14 -12.70
C GLY A 54 5.04 10.13 -11.59
N LYS A 55 4.91 11.42 -11.84
CA LYS A 55 5.18 12.46 -10.84
C LYS A 55 4.40 12.20 -9.56
N ASN A 56 5.07 12.31 -8.43
CA ASN A 56 4.44 12.20 -7.12
C ASN A 56 3.88 13.54 -6.63
N LEU A 57 4.53 14.64 -6.97
CA LEU A 57 4.15 15.99 -6.59
C LEU A 57 3.48 16.71 -7.77
N PRO A 58 2.41 17.50 -7.51
CA PRO A 58 1.82 18.39 -8.51
C PRO A 58 2.80 19.48 -8.93
N ASP A 59 2.72 19.92 -10.19
CA ASP A 59 3.53 21.03 -10.71
C ASP A 59 3.31 22.38 -9.96
N THR A 60 2.31 22.45 -9.10
CA THR A 60 2.00 23.65 -8.28
C THR A 60 2.85 23.75 -7.03
N GLU A 61 3.54 22.67 -6.65
CA GLU A 61 4.37 22.67 -5.45
C GLU A 61 5.67 23.44 -5.67
N MET A 62 6.19 24.02 -4.59
CA MET A 62 7.34 24.93 -4.65
C MET A 62 8.58 24.26 -5.22
N SER A 63 8.87 23.03 -4.80
CA SER A 63 10.02 22.27 -5.29
C SER A 63 9.91 21.90 -6.77
N GLU A 64 8.70 21.58 -7.27
CA GLU A 64 8.45 21.29 -8.68
C GLU A 64 8.56 22.55 -9.55
N GLN A 65 8.05 23.68 -9.06
CA GLN A 65 8.22 24.98 -9.73
C GLN A 65 9.70 25.39 -9.81
N ALA A 66 10.44 25.23 -8.71
CA ALA A 66 11.88 25.47 -8.70
C ALA A 66 12.60 24.59 -9.73
N ALA A 67 12.29 23.28 -9.75
CA ALA A 67 12.88 22.34 -10.69
C ALA A 67 12.57 22.71 -12.15
N ALA A 68 11.36 23.17 -12.45
CA ALA A 68 10.96 23.64 -13.78
C ALA A 68 11.73 24.90 -14.20
N ILE A 69 11.89 25.88 -13.30
CA ILE A 69 12.65 27.10 -13.55
C ILE A 69 14.15 26.74 -13.75
N ILE A 70 14.70 25.88 -12.93
CA ILE A 70 16.09 25.43 -13.04
C ILE A 70 16.33 24.74 -14.38
N ALA A 71 15.45 23.82 -14.78
CA ALA A 71 15.53 23.13 -16.05
C ALA A 71 15.48 24.07 -17.27
N GLU A 72 14.74 25.19 -17.14
CA GLU A 72 14.59 26.18 -18.21
C GLU A 72 15.75 27.18 -18.27
N GLN A 73 16.20 27.66 -17.10
CA GLN A 73 17.14 28.79 -16.99
C GLN A 73 18.60 28.35 -16.83
N PHE A 74 18.82 27.14 -16.33
CA PHE A 74 20.14 26.54 -16.10
C PHE A 74 20.20 25.15 -16.76
N PRO A 75 20.09 25.10 -18.11
CA PRO A 75 20.06 23.81 -18.80
C PRO A 75 21.37 23.05 -18.54
N ASN A 76 21.26 21.94 -17.88
CA ASN A 76 22.37 21.01 -17.71
C ASN A 76 22.21 19.90 -18.74
N ASP A 77 23.03 19.96 -19.79
CA ASP A 77 23.05 18.96 -20.87
C ASP A 77 23.74 17.64 -20.44
N ALA A 78 24.32 17.60 -19.24
CA ALA A 78 25.00 16.39 -18.76
C ALA A 78 24.06 15.18 -18.60
N GLY A 79 22.79 15.42 -18.25
CA GLY A 79 21.79 14.33 -18.06
C GLY A 79 21.54 14.00 -16.59
N THR A 80 21.05 12.78 -16.31
CA THR A 80 20.78 12.27 -14.96
C THR A 80 22.01 11.55 -14.41
N PRO A 81 22.53 11.89 -13.22
CA PRO A 81 23.75 11.28 -12.70
C PRO A 81 23.50 9.89 -12.08
N LEU A 82 24.42 8.97 -12.41
CA LEU A 82 24.76 7.81 -11.61
C LEU A 82 25.99 8.19 -10.77
N LEU A 83 25.94 8.04 -9.48
CA LEU A 83 27.08 8.26 -8.59
C LEU A 83 27.80 6.94 -8.35
N LEU A 84 29.06 6.87 -8.78
CA LEU A 84 29.97 5.77 -8.46
C LEU A 84 30.70 6.11 -7.17
N VAL A 85 30.33 5.42 -6.08
CA VAL A 85 30.91 5.61 -4.75
C VAL A 85 31.98 4.55 -4.55
N TRP A 86 33.22 4.93 -4.70
CA TRP A 86 34.39 4.08 -4.54
C TRP A 86 34.85 4.13 -3.09
N HIS A 87 35.07 2.97 -2.50
CA HIS A 87 35.42 2.87 -1.09
C HIS A 87 36.44 1.78 -0.80
N ARG A 88 37.37 2.07 0.08
CA ARG A 88 38.28 1.11 0.72
C ARG A 88 38.47 1.51 2.18
N GLU A 89 38.12 0.63 3.10
CA GLU A 89 38.12 0.93 4.54
C GLU A 89 39.49 1.39 5.08
N ASN A 90 40.59 0.85 4.56
CA ASN A 90 41.96 1.22 4.96
C ASN A 90 42.56 2.42 4.17
N GLY A 91 41.75 3.14 3.40
CA GLY A 91 42.16 4.23 2.54
C GLY A 91 42.44 3.79 1.10
N LEU A 92 42.13 4.68 0.16
CA LEU A 92 42.36 4.47 -1.27
C LEU A 92 43.86 4.49 -1.60
N THR A 93 44.27 3.57 -2.45
CA THR A 93 45.67 3.40 -2.89
C THR A 93 45.91 3.97 -4.28
N SER A 94 47.16 4.08 -4.70
CA SER A 94 47.53 4.48 -6.08
C SER A 94 46.98 3.52 -7.13
N ASP A 95 46.85 2.23 -6.79
CA ASP A 95 46.32 1.22 -7.70
C ASP A 95 44.81 1.39 -7.88
N ASP A 96 44.09 1.82 -6.82
CA ASP A 96 42.69 2.15 -6.88
C ASP A 96 42.40 3.34 -7.78
N PHE A 97 43.19 4.40 -7.67
CA PHE A 97 43.09 5.55 -8.59
C PHE A 97 43.36 5.15 -10.03
N SER A 98 44.33 4.25 -10.26
CA SER A 98 44.60 3.71 -11.59
C SER A 98 43.42 2.90 -12.13
N ALA A 99 42.77 2.11 -11.29
CA ALA A 99 41.54 1.38 -11.65
C ALA A 99 40.39 2.34 -12.01
N ILE A 100 40.15 3.38 -11.21
CA ILE A 100 39.17 4.44 -11.49
C ILE A 100 39.45 5.08 -12.85
N GLN A 101 40.68 5.51 -13.09
CA GLN A 101 41.08 6.11 -14.35
C GLN A 101 40.89 5.17 -15.53
N GLY A 102 41.21 3.87 -15.36
CA GLY A 102 40.99 2.84 -16.38
C GLY A 102 39.56 2.67 -16.74
N VAL A 103 38.65 2.61 -15.76
CA VAL A 103 37.21 2.55 -15.98
C VAL A 103 36.70 3.76 -16.77
N TYR A 104 37.11 4.98 -16.37
CA TYR A 104 36.70 6.21 -17.06
C TYR A 104 37.25 6.30 -18.48
N SER A 105 38.46 5.84 -18.72
CA SER A 105 39.05 5.74 -20.05
C SER A 105 38.25 4.76 -20.94
N GLU A 106 37.82 3.64 -20.41
CA GLU A 106 37.00 2.67 -21.15
C GLU A 106 35.59 3.21 -21.47
N LEU A 107 34.96 3.91 -20.52
CA LEU A 107 33.68 4.57 -20.71
C LEU A 107 33.70 5.69 -21.76
N GLN A 108 34.84 6.39 -21.88
CA GLN A 108 35.06 7.39 -22.96
C GLN A 108 35.30 6.72 -24.32
N ALA A 109 36.07 5.64 -24.35
CA ALA A 109 36.37 4.91 -25.56
C ALA A 109 35.21 4.11 -26.12
N LYS A 110 34.35 3.57 -25.21
CA LYS A 110 33.17 2.78 -25.54
C LYS A 110 32.00 3.21 -24.62
N PRO A 111 31.29 4.27 -24.98
CA PRO A 111 30.17 4.74 -24.19
C PRO A 111 29.09 3.66 -24.01
N LEU A 112 28.50 3.62 -22.81
CA LEU A 112 27.34 2.78 -22.51
C LEU A 112 26.10 3.26 -23.30
N ALA A 113 25.12 2.41 -23.47
CA ALA A 113 23.85 2.84 -24.03
C ALA A 113 23.25 3.96 -23.15
N HIS A 114 22.71 5.00 -23.78
CA HIS A 114 22.14 6.18 -23.13
C HIS A 114 23.09 6.99 -22.24
N GLN A 115 24.39 6.72 -22.27
CA GLN A 115 25.38 7.56 -21.63
C GLN A 115 25.51 8.89 -22.39
N THR A 116 25.38 10.02 -21.70
CA THR A 116 25.52 11.37 -22.28
C THR A 116 26.88 11.96 -22.05
N MET A 117 27.36 11.89 -20.80
CA MET A 117 28.62 12.51 -20.43
C MET A 117 29.36 11.67 -19.39
N VAL A 118 30.67 11.67 -19.50
CA VAL A 118 31.59 11.14 -18.52
C VAL A 118 32.65 12.21 -18.26
N PRO A 119 32.80 12.74 -17.04
CA PRO A 119 33.85 13.68 -16.71
C PRO A 119 35.22 13.05 -16.92
N PRO A 120 36.25 13.85 -17.33
CA PRO A 120 37.55 13.34 -17.75
C PRO A 120 38.47 12.96 -16.57
N PHE A 121 37.99 12.06 -15.68
CA PHE A 121 38.76 11.56 -14.56
C PHE A 121 40.03 10.78 -14.97
N ASP A 122 40.01 10.19 -16.16
CA ASP A 122 41.16 9.51 -16.78
C ASP A 122 42.33 10.45 -17.07
N GLN A 123 42.07 11.75 -17.28
CA GLN A 123 43.05 12.78 -17.56
C GLN A 123 43.50 13.57 -16.31
N MET A 124 42.85 13.35 -15.17
CA MET A 124 43.20 14.05 -13.93
C MET A 124 44.50 13.54 -13.34
N PRO A 125 45.41 14.41 -12.89
CA PRO A 125 46.59 13.98 -12.15
C PRO A 125 46.19 13.22 -10.88
N PRO A 126 46.90 12.15 -10.47
CA PRO A 126 46.60 11.40 -9.24
C PRO A 126 46.45 12.28 -7.99
N GLN A 127 47.20 13.36 -7.90
CA GLN A 127 47.11 14.33 -6.79
C GLN A 127 45.75 15.08 -6.74
N ALA A 128 45.16 15.36 -7.91
CA ALA A 128 43.85 16.00 -8.00
C ALA A 128 42.73 15.01 -7.59
N LEU A 129 42.84 13.74 -7.98
CA LEU A 129 41.95 12.69 -7.54
C LEU A 129 42.04 12.48 -6.01
N MET A 130 43.25 12.48 -5.45
CA MET A 130 43.46 12.42 -4.00
C MET A 130 42.84 13.61 -3.27
N ALA A 131 42.85 14.80 -3.85
CA ALA A 131 42.23 15.99 -3.27
C ALA A 131 40.68 15.93 -3.31
N SER A 132 40.10 15.07 -4.14
CA SER A 132 38.67 14.86 -4.26
C SER A 132 38.16 13.68 -3.39
N THR A 133 39.04 13.06 -2.59
CA THR A 133 38.64 12.04 -1.62
C THR A 133 38.08 12.66 -0.34
N SER A 134 37.35 11.88 0.42
CA SER A 134 36.96 12.24 1.77
C SER A 134 38.13 12.59 2.67
N GLU A 135 37.90 13.32 3.76
CA GLU A 135 38.98 13.77 4.68
C GLU A 135 39.85 12.62 5.21
N ASN A 136 39.24 11.43 5.44
CA ASN A 136 39.93 10.23 5.88
C ASN A 136 40.59 9.44 4.73
N GLY A 137 40.45 9.88 3.48
CA GLY A 137 41.02 9.24 2.29
C GLY A 137 40.43 7.87 1.92
N THR A 138 39.27 7.50 2.47
CA THR A 138 38.68 6.17 2.25
C THR A 138 37.68 6.10 1.10
N THR A 139 37.10 7.25 0.71
CA THR A 139 36.00 7.31 -0.24
C THR A 139 36.22 8.40 -1.28
N ILE A 140 35.84 8.13 -2.53
CA ILE A 140 35.71 9.13 -3.60
C ILE A 140 34.43 8.89 -4.36
N VAL A 141 33.74 9.97 -4.75
CA VAL A 141 32.48 9.92 -5.53
C VAL A 141 32.72 10.50 -6.90
N THR A 142 32.36 9.76 -7.93
CA THR A 142 32.52 10.18 -9.33
C THR A 142 31.23 9.95 -10.12
N PRO A 143 30.71 10.91 -10.92
CA PRO A 143 29.48 10.76 -11.66
C PRO A 143 29.69 10.17 -13.07
N VAL A 144 28.68 9.43 -13.54
CA VAL A 144 28.44 9.10 -14.94
C VAL A 144 27.04 9.57 -15.28
N PHE A 145 26.84 10.25 -16.40
CA PHE A 145 25.57 10.84 -16.73
C PHE A 145 24.86 10.07 -17.86
N PHE A 146 23.55 9.92 -17.71
CA PHE A 146 22.66 9.25 -18.66
C PHE A 146 21.60 10.22 -19.17
N GLU A 147 21.03 9.93 -20.35
CA GLU A 147 19.93 10.69 -20.95
C GLU A 147 18.76 10.84 -19.97
N LYS A 148 18.11 12.01 -19.96
CA LYS A 148 16.92 12.25 -19.14
C LYS A 148 15.72 11.49 -19.70
N GLY A 149 14.91 10.88 -18.85
CA GLY A 149 13.68 10.21 -19.26
C GLY A 149 13.87 8.82 -19.89
N VAL A 150 15.05 8.24 -19.80
CA VAL A 150 15.27 6.84 -20.24
C VAL A 150 14.53 5.90 -19.30
N ALA A 151 13.87 4.88 -19.86
CA ALA A 151 13.21 3.83 -19.08
C ALA A 151 14.21 3.09 -18.21
N THR A 152 13.81 2.78 -16.97
CA THR A 152 14.73 2.27 -15.93
C THR A 152 15.29 0.88 -16.26
N ASP A 153 14.56 0.06 -17.00
CA ASP A 153 15.03 -1.23 -17.51
C ASP A 153 16.19 -1.09 -18.51
N MET A 154 16.14 -0.08 -19.42
CA MET A 154 17.24 0.23 -20.32
C MET A 154 18.48 0.75 -19.56
N LEU A 155 18.28 1.50 -18.49
CA LEU A 155 19.36 1.89 -17.60
C LEU A 155 19.98 0.68 -16.88
N GLN A 156 19.17 -0.29 -16.45
CA GLN A 156 19.64 -1.53 -15.84
C GLN A 156 20.59 -2.30 -16.77
N ASP A 157 20.24 -2.45 -18.05
CA ASP A 157 21.11 -3.09 -19.06
C ASP A 157 22.45 -2.34 -19.20
N SER A 158 22.44 -1.01 -19.08
CA SER A 158 23.66 -0.20 -19.12
C SER A 158 24.49 -0.40 -17.87
N LEU A 159 23.88 -0.49 -16.68
CA LEU A 159 24.57 -0.79 -15.42
C LEU A 159 25.15 -2.20 -15.40
N ASP A 160 24.47 -3.19 -15.98
CA ASP A 160 24.99 -4.56 -16.11
C ASP A 160 26.25 -4.60 -17.00
N ASN A 161 26.32 -3.74 -18.01
CA ASN A 161 27.53 -3.60 -18.83
C ASN A 161 28.63 -2.84 -18.09
N LEU A 162 28.28 -1.81 -17.30
CA LEU A 162 29.24 -1.11 -16.43
C LEU A 162 29.84 -2.06 -15.39
N THR A 163 29.02 -2.94 -14.82
CA THR A 163 29.47 -3.97 -13.87
C THR A 163 30.55 -4.87 -14.48
N LYS A 164 30.37 -5.32 -15.73
CA LYS A 164 31.38 -6.11 -16.44
C LYS A 164 32.70 -5.35 -16.64
N ILE A 165 32.62 -4.05 -16.89
CA ILE A 165 33.81 -3.19 -16.97
C ILE A 165 34.51 -3.15 -15.61
N MET A 166 33.75 -2.92 -14.52
CA MET A 166 34.28 -2.88 -13.15
C MET A 166 34.99 -4.18 -12.74
N GLU A 167 34.39 -5.34 -13.09
CA GLU A 167 34.98 -6.67 -12.86
C GLU A 167 36.33 -6.82 -13.56
N GLY A 168 36.48 -6.23 -14.76
CA GLY A 168 37.77 -6.21 -15.49
C GLY A 168 38.90 -5.50 -14.75
N TYR A 169 38.55 -4.55 -13.87
CA TYR A 169 39.49 -3.82 -13.01
C TYR A 169 39.55 -4.37 -11.58
N GLN A 170 38.96 -5.54 -11.30
CA GLN A 170 38.92 -6.20 -9.99
C GLN A 170 38.21 -5.35 -8.91
N VAL A 171 37.23 -4.56 -9.30
CA VAL A 171 36.38 -3.78 -8.40
C VAL A 171 35.20 -4.61 -7.96
N GLN A 172 34.89 -4.62 -6.67
CA GLN A 172 33.80 -5.39 -6.08
C GLN A 172 32.55 -4.54 -5.92
N LEU A 173 31.42 -5.03 -6.49
CA LEU A 173 30.10 -4.35 -6.39
C LEU A 173 29.21 -4.95 -5.31
N ASP A 174 28.97 -6.27 -5.39
CA ASP A 174 27.94 -6.95 -4.61
C ASP A 174 28.48 -7.61 -3.33
N GLU A 175 29.77 -7.60 -3.12
CA GLU A 175 30.38 -8.20 -1.94
C GLU A 175 30.30 -7.26 -0.74
N LYS A 176 30.21 -7.85 0.45
CA LYS A 176 30.23 -7.09 1.71
C LYS A 176 31.53 -6.27 1.80
N LEU A 177 31.40 -5.02 2.21
CA LEU A 177 32.55 -4.12 2.39
C LEU A 177 33.65 -4.79 3.24
N SER A 178 34.87 -4.72 2.75
CA SER A 178 36.06 -5.28 3.37
C SER A 178 37.26 -4.33 3.23
N SER A 179 38.27 -4.47 4.08
CA SER A 179 39.43 -3.60 4.12
C SER A 179 40.41 -3.80 2.97
N ASP A 180 40.37 -4.95 2.28
CA ASP A 180 41.45 -5.42 1.44
C ASP A 180 41.27 -5.17 -0.07
N VAL A 181 40.03 -4.82 -0.49
CA VAL A 181 39.68 -4.64 -1.90
C VAL A 181 39.00 -3.30 -2.14
N LEU A 182 39.06 -2.81 -3.38
CA LEU A 182 38.31 -1.65 -3.82
C LEU A 182 36.86 -2.05 -4.07
N HIS A 183 35.95 -1.40 -3.38
CA HIS A 183 34.51 -1.53 -3.58
C HIS A 183 33.97 -0.35 -4.36
N VAL A 184 32.91 -0.57 -5.14
CA VAL A 184 32.08 0.50 -5.71
C VAL A 184 30.61 0.26 -5.35
N ARG A 185 29.87 1.35 -5.15
CA ARG A 185 28.42 1.31 -4.99
C ARG A 185 27.78 2.28 -5.97
N TYR A 186 26.74 1.80 -6.65
CA TYR A 186 25.94 2.62 -7.56
C TYR A 186 24.91 3.39 -6.75
N SER A 187 25.00 4.71 -6.71
CA SER A 187 24.10 5.58 -5.95
C SER A 187 23.61 6.74 -6.83
N GLY A 188 22.99 7.74 -6.22
CA GLY A 188 22.38 8.84 -6.95
C GLY A 188 21.08 8.46 -7.68
N PRO A 189 20.47 9.37 -8.44
CA PRO A 189 19.14 9.16 -9.04
C PRO A 189 19.03 7.90 -9.91
N VAL A 190 20.03 7.60 -10.74
CA VAL A 190 20.03 6.40 -11.60
C VAL A 190 20.16 5.13 -10.76
N GLY A 191 21.11 5.07 -9.80
CA GLY A 191 21.31 3.91 -8.94
C GLY A 191 20.09 3.62 -8.07
N ILE A 192 19.46 4.64 -7.51
CA ILE A 192 18.22 4.50 -6.70
C ILE A 192 17.07 3.98 -7.56
N ALA A 193 16.89 4.50 -8.78
CA ALA A 193 15.81 4.09 -9.67
C ALA A 193 15.96 2.62 -10.12
N THR A 194 17.17 2.20 -10.50
CA THR A 194 17.44 0.82 -10.93
C THR A 194 17.29 -0.18 -9.78
N ASP A 195 17.80 0.16 -8.60
CA ASP A 195 17.62 -0.67 -7.40
C ASP A 195 16.14 -0.82 -7.03
N ALA A 196 15.35 0.25 -7.12
CA ALA A 196 13.91 0.19 -6.86
C ALA A 196 13.21 -0.81 -7.80
N VAL A 197 13.44 -0.73 -9.12
CA VAL A 197 12.84 -1.64 -10.09
C VAL A 197 13.29 -3.09 -9.86
N SER A 198 14.58 -3.32 -9.59
CA SER A 198 15.12 -4.65 -9.29
C SER A 198 14.46 -5.27 -8.04
N LEU A 199 14.29 -4.50 -6.98
CA LEU A 199 13.63 -4.94 -5.74
C LEU A 199 12.18 -5.36 -6.00
N PHE A 200 11.41 -4.53 -6.70
CA PHE A 200 10.00 -4.82 -6.94
C PHE A 200 9.80 -6.02 -7.88
N SER A 201 10.57 -6.12 -8.95
CA SER A 201 10.44 -7.22 -9.91
C SER A 201 10.76 -8.60 -9.30
N GLN A 202 11.78 -8.68 -8.45
CA GLN A 202 12.11 -9.91 -7.71
C GLN A 202 11.11 -10.23 -6.60
N ALA A 203 10.55 -9.19 -5.97
CA ALA A 203 9.57 -9.34 -4.90
C ALA A 203 8.24 -9.92 -5.41
N ASP A 204 7.77 -9.53 -6.60
CA ASP A 204 6.44 -9.88 -7.11
C ASP A 204 6.21 -11.39 -7.24
N VAL A 205 7.16 -12.13 -7.83
CA VAL A 205 7.03 -13.59 -8.00
C VAL A 205 7.08 -14.30 -6.65
N LYS A 206 8.02 -13.92 -5.79
CA LYS A 206 8.15 -14.48 -4.43
C LYS A 206 6.89 -14.20 -3.60
N LEU A 207 6.38 -12.97 -3.68
CA LEU A 207 5.17 -12.53 -2.99
C LEU A 207 3.94 -13.32 -3.44
N LEU A 208 3.74 -13.48 -4.75
CA LEU A 208 2.62 -14.24 -5.31
C LEU A 208 2.65 -15.69 -4.83
N ILE A 209 3.79 -16.37 -4.96
CA ILE A 209 3.93 -17.77 -4.53
C ILE A 209 3.72 -17.90 -3.02
N ALA A 210 4.35 -17.06 -2.21
CA ALA A 210 4.21 -17.09 -0.75
C ALA A 210 2.75 -16.84 -0.33
N THR A 211 2.08 -15.87 -0.94
CA THR A 211 0.66 -15.55 -0.67
C THR A 211 -0.24 -16.72 -1.03
N VAL A 212 -0.10 -17.29 -2.22
CA VAL A 212 -0.92 -18.44 -2.68
C VAL A 212 -0.71 -19.65 -1.78
N LEU A 213 0.54 -19.97 -1.43
CA LEU A 213 0.87 -21.11 -0.55
C LEU A 213 0.31 -20.89 0.86
N LEU A 214 0.48 -19.69 1.44
CA LEU A 214 -0.05 -19.37 2.76
C LEU A 214 -1.57 -19.48 2.78
N VAL A 215 -2.25 -18.86 1.81
CA VAL A 215 -3.71 -18.89 1.72
C VAL A 215 -4.20 -20.34 1.52
N LEU A 216 -3.54 -21.13 0.66
CA LEU A 216 -3.87 -22.52 0.45
C LEU A 216 -3.77 -23.34 1.76
N VAL A 217 -2.66 -23.18 2.50
CA VAL A 217 -2.45 -23.86 3.79
C VAL A 217 -3.53 -23.45 4.80
N LEU A 218 -3.79 -22.16 4.95
CA LEU A 218 -4.83 -21.67 5.85
C LEU A 218 -6.22 -22.19 5.47
N LEU A 219 -6.57 -22.17 4.18
CA LEU A 219 -7.84 -22.70 3.69
C LEU A 219 -7.98 -24.21 3.94
N ILE A 220 -6.89 -25.00 3.77
CA ILE A 220 -6.89 -26.43 4.10
C ILE A 220 -7.16 -26.65 5.60
N ILE A 221 -6.51 -25.89 6.46
CA ILE A 221 -6.70 -25.97 7.92
C ILE A 221 -8.14 -25.63 8.33
N ILE A 222 -8.68 -24.55 7.74
CA ILE A 222 -10.02 -24.01 8.06
C ILE A 222 -11.13 -24.92 7.52
N TYR A 223 -11.07 -25.25 6.25
CA TYR A 223 -12.11 -26.06 5.59
C TYR A 223 -11.98 -27.55 5.87
N ARG A 224 -10.79 -28.00 6.21
CA ARG A 224 -10.46 -29.43 6.35
C ARG A 224 -10.83 -30.22 5.08
N SER A 225 -10.76 -29.58 3.93
CA SER A 225 -11.09 -30.11 2.62
C SER A 225 -10.13 -29.54 1.57
N PRO A 226 -9.22 -30.35 1.00
CA PRO A 226 -8.29 -29.88 -0.03
C PRO A 226 -9.02 -29.32 -1.26
N LEU A 227 -10.07 -29.97 -1.70
CA LEU A 227 -10.84 -29.54 -2.87
C LEU A 227 -11.50 -28.18 -2.64
N LEU A 228 -12.05 -27.96 -1.44
CA LEU A 228 -12.68 -26.69 -1.08
C LEU A 228 -11.67 -25.57 -0.88
N ALA A 229 -10.43 -25.87 -0.50
CA ALA A 229 -9.36 -24.90 -0.39
C ALA A 229 -8.90 -24.36 -1.76
N ILE A 230 -8.92 -25.20 -2.79
CA ILE A 230 -8.50 -24.79 -4.15
C ILE A 230 -9.55 -23.92 -4.86
N ILE A 231 -10.84 -24.10 -4.56
CA ILE A 231 -11.93 -23.40 -5.27
C ILE A 231 -11.82 -21.87 -5.14
N PRO A 232 -11.63 -21.26 -3.95
CA PRO A 232 -11.41 -19.81 -3.84
C PRO A 232 -10.23 -19.32 -4.63
N LEU A 233 -9.10 -20.06 -4.62
CA LEU A 233 -7.90 -19.71 -5.37
C LEU A 233 -8.14 -19.71 -6.89
N ILE A 234 -8.92 -20.67 -7.41
CA ILE A 234 -9.34 -20.67 -8.82
C ILE A 234 -10.20 -19.43 -9.11
N VAL A 235 -11.13 -19.07 -8.22
CA VAL A 235 -12.00 -17.88 -8.41
C VAL A 235 -11.18 -16.61 -8.43
N VAL A 236 -10.21 -16.46 -7.50
CA VAL A 236 -9.29 -15.31 -7.47
C VAL A 236 -8.42 -15.28 -8.71
N GLY A 237 -7.86 -16.43 -9.15
CA GLY A 237 -7.06 -16.53 -10.37
C GLY A 237 -7.85 -16.13 -11.62
N LEU A 238 -9.11 -16.58 -11.75
CA LEU A 238 -10.00 -16.16 -12.85
C LEU A 238 -10.39 -14.68 -12.78
N ALA A 239 -10.51 -14.11 -11.58
CA ALA A 239 -10.73 -12.67 -11.42
C ALA A 239 -9.48 -11.89 -11.81
N TYR A 240 -8.30 -12.30 -11.34
CA TYR A 240 -7.02 -11.68 -11.69
C TYR A 240 -6.73 -11.76 -13.19
N GLY A 241 -7.07 -12.88 -13.83
CA GLY A 241 -6.94 -13.05 -15.28
C GLY A 241 -7.82 -12.08 -16.11
N LEU A 242 -8.84 -11.47 -15.49
CA LEU A 242 -9.61 -10.38 -16.09
C LEU A 242 -9.05 -9.00 -15.70
N ILE A 243 -8.64 -8.85 -14.43
CA ILE A 243 -8.16 -7.58 -13.87
C ILE A 243 -6.85 -7.16 -14.55
N SER A 244 -5.86 -8.07 -14.62
CA SER A 244 -4.52 -7.75 -15.09
C SER A 244 -4.49 -7.23 -16.54
N PRO A 245 -5.12 -7.87 -17.55
CA PRO A 245 -5.12 -7.33 -18.90
C PRO A 245 -5.97 -6.06 -19.03
N THR A 246 -7.03 -5.90 -18.22
CA THR A 246 -7.84 -4.67 -18.26
C THR A 246 -7.07 -3.48 -17.71
N LEU A 247 -6.37 -3.64 -16.59
CA LEU A 247 -5.49 -2.60 -16.06
C LEU A 247 -4.29 -2.35 -16.97
N GLY A 248 -3.74 -3.41 -17.61
CA GLY A 248 -2.69 -3.29 -18.60
C GLY A 248 -3.12 -2.44 -19.79
N PHE A 249 -4.34 -2.64 -20.28
CA PHE A 249 -4.91 -1.78 -21.34
C PHE A 249 -5.08 -0.33 -20.85
N PHE A 250 -5.56 -0.10 -19.63
CA PHE A 250 -5.69 1.27 -19.10
C PHE A 250 -4.33 1.96 -18.98
N ALA A 251 -3.29 1.24 -18.56
CA ALA A 251 -1.93 1.77 -18.49
C ALA A 251 -1.34 2.02 -19.89
N ASP A 252 -1.52 1.10 -20.85
CA ASP A 252 -1.07 1.24 -22.23
C ASP A 252 -1.70 2.46 -22.93
N GLN A 253 -2.97 2.78 -22.60
CA GLN A 253 -3.65 3.98 -23.11
C GLN A 253 -3.33 5.26 -22.33
N GLY A 254 -2.47 5.22 -21.31
CA GLY A 254 -2.13 6.37 -20.47
C GLY A 254 -3.28 6.87 -19.59
N TRP A 255 -4.29 6.02 -19.30
CA TRP A 255 -5.40 6.40 -18.40
C TRP A 255 -5.04 6.24 -16.93
N ILE A 256 -4.08 5.39 -16.64
CA ILE A 256 -3.49 5.18 -15.32
C ILE A 256 -1.97 5.01 -15.45
N ASP A 257 -1.24 5.51 -14.46
CA ASP A 257 0.18 5.23 -14.34
C ASP A 257 0.37 3.90 -13.62
N LYS A 258 1.24 3.03 -14.15
CA LYS A 258 1.61 1.81 -13.47
C LYS A 258 2.53 2.11 -12.30
N ASP A 259 2.16 1.59 -11.13
CA ASP A 259 2.96 1.59 -9.92
C ASP A 259 3.16 0.13 -9.46
N SER A 260 4.40 -0.35 -9.46
CA SER A 260 4.72 -1.73 -9.12
C SER A 260 4.37 -2.07 -7.67
N GLN A 261 4.51 -1.12 -6.74
CA GLN A 261 4.09 -1.28 -5.35
C GLN A 261 2.58 -1.46 -5.24
N ALA A 262 1.80 -0.63 -5.96
CA ALA A 262 0.35 -0.75 -5.99
C ALA A 262 -0.10 -2.10 -6.55
N VAL A 263 0.50 -2.58 -7.64
CA VAL A 263 0.16 -3.89 -8.24
C VAL A 263 0.46 -5.04 -7.28
N SER A 264 1.60 -5.02 -6.60
CA SER A 264 1.98 -6.04 -5.61
C SER A 264 1.02 -6.10 -4.43
N ILE A 265 0.69 -4.96 -3.81
CA ILE A 265 -0.27 -4.89 -2.70
C ILE A 265 -1.68 -5.27 -3.18
N MET A 266 -2.10 -4.83 -4.37
CA MET A 266 -3.40 -5.22 -4.96
C MET A 266 -3.50 -6.75 -5.10
N THR A 267 -2.44 -7.40 -5.56
CA THR A 267 -2.42 -8.86 -5.69
C THR A 267 -2.64 -9.54 -4.34
N VAL A 268 -1.95 -9.11 -3.29
CA VAL A 268 -2.14 -9.61 -1.93
C VAL A 268 -3.56 -9.37 -1.43
N LEU A 269 -4.10 -8.17 -1.65
CA LEU A 269 -5.48 -7.83 -1.28
C LEU A 269 -6.49 -8.73 -1.98
N LEU A 270 -6.33 -9.00 -3.27
CA LEU A 270 -7.25 -9.85 -4.04
C LEU A 270 -7.26 -11.29 -3.51
N PHE A 271 -6.10 -11.85 -3.15
CA PHE A 271 -6.04 -13.17 -2.51
C PHE A 271 -6.62 -13.16 -1.09
N GLY A 272 -6.41 -12.11 -0.30
CA GLY A 272 -6.99 -11.95 1.03
C GLY A 272 -8.49 -11.71 1.00
N ALA A 273 -8.93 -10.54 0.57
CA ALA A 273 -10.34 -10.13 0.54
C ALA A 273 -11.18 -10.99 -0.42
N GLY A 274 -10.60 -11.45 -1.54
CA GLY A 274 -11.28 -12.32 -2.48
C GLY A 274 -11.64 -13.67 -1.90
N THR A 275 -10.74 -14.27 -1.12
CA THR A 275 -11.03 -15.53 -0.41
C THR A 275 -12.08 -15.33 0.68
N ASP A 276 -12.17 -14.16 1.30
CA ASP A 276 -13.17 -13.83 2.30
C ASP A 276 -14.58 -13.83 1.74
N TYR A 277 -14.81 -13.19 0.61
CA TYR A 277 -16.11 -13.23 -0.08
C TYR A 277 -16.51 -14.67 -0.43
N CYS A 278 -15.53 -15.47 -0.87
CA CYS A 278 -15.74 -16.89 -1.13
C CYS A 278 -16.12 -17.65 0.15
N LEU A 279 -15.43 -17.36 1.27
CA LEU A 279 -15.62 -18.04 2.55
C LEU A 279 -17.02 -17.83 3.11
N PHE A 280 -17.54 -16.59 3.03
CA PHE A 280 -18.90 -16.27 3.47
C PHE A 280 -19.97 -17.05 2.69
N LEU A 281 -19.87 -17.05 1.36
CA LEU A 281 -20.84 -17.80 0.53
C LEU A 281 -20.73 -19.31 0.73
N ILE A 282 -19.50 -19.84 0.79
CA ILE A 282 -19.24 -21.28 1.04
C ILE A 282 -19.81 -21.72 2.38
N SER A 283 -19.58 -20.93 3.44
CA SER A 283 -20.08 -21.23 4.78
C SER A 283 -21.61 -21.28 4.79
N LYS A 284 -22.26 -20.29 4.17
CA LYS A 284 -23.71 -20.23 4.08
C LYS A 284 -24.28 -21.37 3.24
N TYR A 285 -23.66 -21.68 2.12
CA TYR A 285 -24.02 -22.80 1.26
C TYR A 285 -23.91 -24.12 2.02
N ARG A 286 -22.84 -24.34 2.78
CA ARG A 286 -22.65 -25.51 3.64
C ARG A 286 -23.75 -25.64 4.70
N GLU A 287 -24.11 -24.54 5.38
CA GLU A 287 -25.18 -24.51 6.38
C GLU A 287 -26.50 -24.98 5.78
N ILE A 288 -26.85 -24.46 4.60
CA ILE A 288 -28.14 -24.79 3.94
C ILE A 288 -28.12 -26.23 3.42
N LEU A 289 -27.00 -26.76 2.96
CA LEU A 289 -26.87 -28.15 2.51
C LEU A 289 -27.16 -29.21 3.61
N PHE A 290 -27.11 -28.86 4.89
CA PHE A 290 -27.56 -29.75 5.96
C PHE A 290 -29.09 -29.95 5.99
N ASN A 291 -29.86 -29.02 5.40
CA ASN A 291 -31.32 -29.03 5.44
C ASN A 291 -31.97 -29.22 4.05
N VAL A 292 -31.26 -28.90 2.96
CA VAL A 292 -31.77 -28.93 1.59
C VAL A 292 -30.99 -29.94 0.76
N GLU A 293 -31.67 -30.88 0.14
CA GLU A 293 -31.06 -31.98 -0.65
C GLU A 293 -30.52 -31.49 -1.99
N ASP A 294 -31.31 -30.68 -2.72
CA ASP A 294 -30.92 -30.16 -4.05
C ASP A 294 -29.85 -29.07 -3.91
N LYS A 295 -28.71 -29.28 -4.58
CA LYS A 295 -27.55 -28.38 -4.54
C LYS A 295 -27.81 -27.01 -5.20
N ALA A 296 -28.68 -26.96 -6.22
CA ALA A 296 -28.99 -25.71 -6.92
C ALA A 296 -29.98 -24.87 -6.09
N VAL A 297 -30.97 -25.51 -5.45
CA VAL A 297 -31.91 -24.86 -4.53
C VAL A 297 -31.12 -24.33 -3.30
N ALA A 298 -30.19 -25.11 -2.75
CA ALA A 298 -29.36 -24.69 -1.64
C ALA A 298 -28.51 -23.46 -1.99
N MET A 299 -27.93 -23.40 -3.20
CA MET A 299 -27.14 -22.25 -3.66
C MET A 299 -28.01 -21.02 -3.88
N LYS A 300 -29.20 -21.17 -4.49
CA LYS A 300 -30.18 -20.09 -4.63
C LYS A 300 -30.49 -19.42 -3.29
N LEU A 301 -30.70 -20.24 -2.24
CA LEU A 301 -30.97 -19.77 -0.89
C LEU A 301 -29.74 -19.12 -0.27
N ALA A 302 -28.52 -19.67 -0.48
CA ALA A 302 -27.30 -19.10 -0.01
C ALA A 302 -27.07 -17.70 -0.58
N ILE A 303 -27.23 -17.50 -1.87
CA ILE A 303 -27.12 -16.18 -2.52
C ILE A 303 -28.21 -15.22 -2.01
N LYS A 304 -29.46 -15.69 -1.83
CA LYS A 304 -30.54 -14.87 -1.26
C LYS A 304 -30.19 -14.35 0.14
N GLU A 305 -29.53 -15.19 0.97
CA GLU A 305 -29.25 -14.88 2.37
C GLU A 305 -27.94 -14.11 2.61
N SER A 306 -26.90 -14.35 1.82
CA SER A 306 -25.56 -13.74 1.99
C SER A 306 -25.16 -12.79 0.86
N GLY A 307 -25.75 -12.90 -0.33
CA GLY A 307 -25.34 -12.12 -1.48
C GLY A 307 -25.49 -10.60 -1.30
N GLY A 308 -26.50 -10.16 -0.53
CA GLY A 308 -26.68 -8.74 -0.22
C GLY A 308 -25.55 -8.18 0.66
N ALA A 309 -25.10 -8.95 1.64
CA ALA A 309 -24.01 -8.57 2.51
C ALA A 309 -22.68 -8.57 1.74
N ILE A 310 -22.42 -9.60 0.89
CA ILE A 310 -21.22 -9.64 0.04
C ILE A 310 -21.18 -8.45 -0.92
N LEU A 311 -22.30 -8.09 -1.55
CA LEU A 311 -22.38 -6.96 -2.47
C LEU A 311 -22.11 -5.63 -1.75
N MET A 312 -22.71 -5.43 -0.57
CA MET A 312 -22.50 -4.20 0.21
C MET A 312 -21.06 -4.10 0.71
N SER A 313 -20.49 -5.20 1.17
CA SER A 313 -19.11 -5.31 1.58
C SER A 313 -18.15 -4.92 0.42
N ALA A 314 -18.29 -5.57 -0.73
CA ALA A 314 -17.49 -5.21 -1.90
C ALA A 314 -17.64 -3.72 -2.30
N LEU A 315 -18.88 -3.20 -2.27
CA LEU A 315 -19.15 -1.80 -2.60
C LEU A 315 -18.52 -0.82 -1.59
N THR A 316 -18.52 -1.16 -0.30
CA THR A 316 -17.89 -0.35 0.75
C THR A 316 -16.39 -0.26 0.53
N VAL A 317 -15.73 -1.38 0.22
CA VAL A 317 -14.29 -1.41 -0.09
C VAL A 317 -13.99 -0.64 -1.37
N VAL A 318 -14.75 -0.86 -2.45
CA VAL A 318 -14.59 -0.14 -3.72
C VAL A 318 -14.67 1.38 -3.52
N ILE A 319 -15.70 1.85 -2.83
CA ILE A 319 -15.89 3.29 -2.58
C ILE A 319 -14.81 3.82 -1.65
N GLY A 320 -14.44 3.07 -0.61
CA GLY A 320 -13.35 3.47 0.28
C GLY A 320 -12.03 3.64 -0.46
N LEU A 321 -11.62 2.67 -1.27
CA LEU A 321 -10.41 2.72 -2.07
C LEU A 321 -10.46 3.78 -3.18
N ALA A 322 -11.64 4.02 -3.76
CA ALA A 322 -11.82 5.07 -4.75
C ALA A 322 -11.61 6.49 -4.18
N THR A 323 -11.73 6.69 -2.86
CA THR A 323 -11.42 8.00 -2.25
C THR A 323 -9.96 8.40 -2.40
N LEU A 324 -9.05 7.45 -2.63
CA LEU A 324 -7.65 7.74 -2.94
C LEU A 324 -7.47 8.55 -4.23
N SER A 325 -8.45 8.56 -5.14
CA SER A 325 -8.43 9.46 -6.32
C SER A 325 -8.52 10.95 -5.99
N LEU A 326 -8.90 11.30 -4.74
CA LEU A 326 -8.93 12.68 -4.25
C LEU A 326 -7.57 13.16 -3.74
N ALA A 327 -6.58 12.27 -3.67
CA ALA A 327 -5.24 12.61 -3.26
C ALA A 327 -4.59 13.59 -4.23
N HIS A 328 -3.71 14.44 -3.74
CA HIS A 328 -2.77 15.21 -4.54
C HIS A 328 -1.44 14.50 -4.68
N TYR A 329 -1.09 13.65 -3.72
CA TYR A 329 0.11 12.82 -3.82
C TYR A 329 -0.08 11.71 -4.85
N GLY A 330 0.71 11.71 -5.91
CA GLY A 330 0.57 10.80 -7.05
C GLY A 330 0.62 9.32 -6.66
N ALA A 331 1.49 8.96 -5.70
CA ALA A 331 1.56 7.59 -5.20
C ALA A 331 0.23 7.10 -4.61
N PHE A 332 -0.55 7.94 -3.91
CA PHE A 332 -1.89 7.56 -3.43
C PHE A 332 -2.90 7.43 -4.56
N GLN A 333 -2.86 8.33 -5.54
CA GLN A 333 -3.78 8.28 -6.70
C GLN A 333 -3.64 6.99 -7.50
N ARG A 334 -2.39 6.53 -7.70
CA ARG A 334 -2.10 5.30 -8.46
C ARG A 334 -2.68 4.04 -7.83
N PHE A 335 -3.03 4.05 -6.54
CA PHE A 335 -3.74 2.95 -5.87
C PHE A 335 -5.24 2.93 -6.14
N ALA A 336 -5.88 4.08 -6.39
CA ALA A 336 -7.34 4.21 -6.45
C ALA A 336 -7.99 3.29 -7.48
N VAL A 337 -7.58 3.34 -8.74
CA VAL A 337 -8.20 2.59 -9.83
C VAL A 337 -7.88 1.09 -9.76
N PRO A 338 -6.61 0.64 -9.64
CA PRO A 338 -6.30 -0.78 -9.58
C PRO A 338 -7.03 -1.51 -8.45
N PHE A 339 -7.04 -0.93 -7.25
CA PHE A 339 -7.66 -1.55 -6.09
C PHE A 339 -9.18 -1.56 -6.17
N SER A 340 -9.80 -0.43 -6.53
CA SER A 340 -11.26 -0.34 -6.64
C SER A 340 -11.79 -1.27 -7.72
N PHE A 341 -11.15 -1.29 -8.89
CA PHE A 341 -11.51 -2.17 -10.00
C PHE A 341 -11.28 -3.65 -9.63
N GLY A 342 -10.13 -3.96 -9.02
CA GLY A 342 -9.80 -5.31 -8.58
C GLY A 342 -10.83 -5.89 -7.62
N VAL A 343 -11.21 -5.14 -6.59
CA VAL A 343 -12.22 -5.58 -5.60
C VAL A 343 -13.62 -5.67 -6.23
N LEU A 344 -13.98 -4.75 -7.14
CA LEU A 344 -15.24 -4.82 -7.87
C LEU A 344 -15.37 -6.11 -8.68
N VAL A 345 -14.36 -6.42 -9.49
CA VAL A 345 -14.31 -7.66 -10.29
C VAL A 345 -14.34 -8.90 -9.38
N MET A 346 -13.61 -8.86 -8.27
CA MET A 346 -13.60 -9.95 -7.30
C MET A 346 -14.96 -10.17 -6.65
N GLY A 347 -15.67 -9.11 -6.26
CA GLY A 347 -17.05 -9.18 -5.74
C GLY A 347 -18.01 -9.80 -6.74
N ILE A 348 -17.89 -9.44 -8.02
CA ILE A 348 -18.67 -10.04 -9.11
C ILE A 348 -18.31 -11.53 -9.28
N ALA A 349 -17.02 -11.88 -9.28
CA ALA A 349 -16.57 -13.27 -9.39
C ALA A 349 -17.10 -14.14 -8.24
N ALA A 350 -17.13 -13.62 -7.01
CA ALA A 350 -17.68 -14.31 -5.84
C ALA A 350 -19.20 -14.58 -5.96
N LEU A 351 -19.95 -13.75 -6.71
CA LEU A 351 -21.39 -13.91 -6.90
C LEU A 351 -21.79 -14.60 -8.23
N VAL A 352 -20.84 -14.79 -9.16
CA VAL A 352 -21.07 -15.41 -10.48
C VAL A 352 -20.27 -16.71 -10.62
N VAL A 353 -18.96 -16.64 -10.51
CA VAL A 353 -18.03 -17.76 -10.78
C VAL A 353 -18.07 -18.79 -9.65
N LEU A 354 -17.96 -18.34 -8.41
CA LEU A 354 -17.94 -19.22 -7.25
C LEU A 354 -19.22 -20.07 -7.13
N PRO A 355 -20.45 -19.50 -7.21
CA PRO A 355 -21.68 -20.30 -7.18
C PRO A 355 -21.73 -21.32 -8.31
N ALA A 356 -21.30 -20.95 -9.51
CA ALA A 356 -21.33 -21.84 -10.66
C ALA A 356 -20.40 -23.05 -10.45
N ILE A 357 -19.16 -22.85 -9.95
CA ILE A 357 -18.20 -23.90 -9.62
C ILE A 357 -18.77 -24.80 -8.48
N LEU A 358 -19.26 -24.20 -7.40
CA LEU A 358 -19.78 -24.96 -6.26
C LEU A 358 -21.00 -25.81 -6.61
N VAL A 359 -21.92 -25.32 -7.43
CA VAL A 359 -23.07 -26.12 -7.88
C VAL A 359 -22.64 -27.20 -8.87
N LEU A 360 -21.62 -26.96 -9.70
CA LEU A 360 -21.08 -27.96 -10.61
C LEU A 360 -20.53 -29.16 -9.82
N ILE A 361 -19.61 -28.91 -8.89
CA ILE A 361 -18.98 -29.93 -8.04
C ILE A 361 -19.99 -30.50 -7.01
N GLY A 362 -20.79 -29.62 -6.41
CA GLY A 362 -21.79 -29.97 -5.43
C GLY A 362 -21.18 -30.37 -4.08
N ARG A 363 -21.80 -31.36 -3.40
CA ARG A 363 -21.41 -31.80 -2.06
C ARG A 363 -20.01 -32.39 -1.98
N VAL A 364 -19.46 -32.89 -3.11
CA VAL A 364 -18.11 -33.46 -3.20
C VAL A 364 -17.04 -32.39 -2.87
N ALA A 365 -17.32 -31.11 -3.13
CA ALA A 365 -16.44 -30.02 -2.75
C ALA A 365 -16.04 -30.04 -1.27
N PHE A 366 -16.89 -30.59 -0.40
CA PHE A 366 -16.68 -30.65 1.06
C PHE A 366 -16.02 -31.96 1.53
N PHE A 367 -15.48 -32.80 0.63
CA PHE A 367 -14.79 -34.02 1.02
C PHE A 367 -13.58 -33.70 1.93
N PRO A 368 -13.34 -34.45 3.03
CA PRO A 368 -14.05 -35.68 3.47
C PRO A 368 -15.33 -35.42 4.30
N PHE A 369 -15.59 -34.18 4.78
CA PHE A 369 -16.70 -33.83 5.69
C PHE A 369 -17.93 -33.32 4.94
N THR A 370 -18.45 -34.13 4.02
CA THR A 370 -19.60 -33.74 3.17
C THR A 370 -20.86 -33.48 4.00
N PRO A 371 -21.52 -32.28 3.86
CA PRO A 371 -22.77 -31.98 4.53
C PRO A 371 -23.91 -32.90 4.00
N ARG A 372 -24.71 -33.50 4.90
CA ARG A 372 -25.80 -34.40 4.57
C ARG A 372 -27.06 -33.97 5.30
N THR A 373 -28.22 -34.12 4.64
CA THR A 373 -29.52 -34.03 5.32
C THR A 373 -29.72 -35.23 6.23
N GLU A 374 -30.63 -35.16 7.19
CA GLU A 374 -30.94 -36.28 8.10
C GLU A 374 -31.30 -37.54 7.34
N GLU A 375 -32.12 -37.43 6.29
CA GLU A 375 -32.51 -38.54 5.43
C GLU A 375 -31.31 -39.18 4.71
N MET A 376 -30.41 -38.38 4.19
CA MET A 376 -29.17 -38.84 3.53
C MET A 376 -28.18 -39.47 4.52
N ALA A 377 -28.15 -39.01 5.76
CA ALA A 377 -27.32 -39.55 6.82
C ALA A 377 -27.84 -40.91 7.26
N ASN A 378 -29.16 -41.04 7.50
CA ASN A 378 -29.84 -42.26 7.90
C ASN A 378 -29.73 -43.35 6.82
N LYS A 379 -29.93 -43.03 5.53
CA LYS A 379 -29.75 -43.97 4.41
C LYS A 379 -28.33 -44.53 4.30
N LYS A 380 -27.29 -43.82 4.82
CA LYS A 380 -25.89 -44.27 4.79
C LYS A 380 -25.37 -44.77 6.14
N GLY A 381 -26.21 -44.93 7.17
CA GLY A 381 -25.83 -45.37 8.49
C GLY A 381 -24.80 -44.46 9.22
N LYS A 382 -24.73 -43.17 8.85
CA LYS A 382 -23.78 -42.20 9.42
C LYS A 382 -24.56 -41.11 10.18
N LYS A 383 -24.05 -40.74 11.37
CA LYS A 383 -24.61 -39.60 12.14
C LYS A 383 -24.33 -38.28 11.43
N GLN A 384 -25.28 -37.34 11.51
CA GLN A 384 -25.13 -35.99 11.03
C GLN A 384 -24.10 -35.24 11.90
N HIS A 385 -23.01 -34.80 11.30
CA HIS A 385 -21.94 -34.09 12.01
C HIS A 385 -22.18 -32.58 11.87
N LYS A 386 -22.89 -31.99 12.84
CA LYS A 386 -23.08 -30.53 12.92
C LYS A 386 -21.86 -29.91 13.59
N PRO A 387 -21.35 -28.76 13.11
CA PRO A 387 -20.24 -28.07 13.75
C PRO A 387 -20.58 -27.70 15.20
N SER A 388 -19.62 -27.87 16.12
CA SER A 388 -19.77 -27.48 17.51
C SER A 388 -19.28 -26.05 17.70
N HIS A 389 -20.16 -25.15 18.11
CA HIS A 389 -19.86 -23.72 18.34
C HIS A 389 -19.62 -23.39 19.83
N LYS A 390 -19.05 -24.33 20.62
CA LYS A 390 -18.90 -24.19 22.10
C LYS A 390 -18.14 -22.92 22.50
N VAL A 391 -17.08 -22.55 21.78
CA VAL A 391 -16.28 -21.35 22.10
C VAL A 391 -17.08 -20.09 21.81
N SER A 392 -17.71 -20.01 20.63
CA SER A 392 -18.52 -18.85 20.24
C SER A 392 -19.72 -18.65 21.18
N HIS A 393 -20.32 -19.74 21.68
CA HIS A 393 -21.37 -19.65 22.71
C HIS A 393 -20.86 -19.07 24.03
N LYS A 394 -19.67 -19.50 24.50
CA LYS A 394 -19.07 -18.92 25.72
C LYS A 394 -18.81 -17.44 25.57
N ILE A 395 -18.28 -17.03 24.41
CA ILE A 395 -18.00 -15.62 24.09
C ILE A 395 -19.31 -14.84 24.06
N GLY A 396 -20.30 -15.29 23.28
CA GLY A 396 -21.61 -14.64 23.17
C GLY A 396 -22.30 -14.46 24.52
N HIS A 397 -22.31 -15.51 25.35
CA HIS A 397 -22.87 -15.46 26.70
C HIS A 397 -22.11 -14.48 27.62
N PHE A 398 -20.77 -14.48 27.59
CA PHE A 398 -19.96 -13.55 28.38
C PHE A 398 -20.23 -12.09 28.00
N VAL A 399 -20.27 -11.79 26.70
CA VAL A 399 -20.49 -10.44 26.19
C VAL A 399 -21.88 -9.90 26.51
N THR A 400 -22.91 -10.75 26.45
CA THR A 400 -24.29 -10.34 26.78
C THR A 400 -24.53 -10.18 28.27
N HIS A 401 -23.82 -10.92 29.15
CA HIS A 401 -24.01 -10.86 30.60
C HIS A 401 -23.10 -9.85 31.31
N LYS A 402 -21.93 -9.51 30.73
CA LYS A 402 -20.98 -8.55 31.32
C LYS A 402 -20.53 -7.49 30.32
N PRO A 403 -21.45 -6.81 29.60
CA PRO A 403 -21.10 -5.96 28.47
C PRO A 403 -20.22 -4.76 28.88
N TRP A 404 -20.48 -4.14 30.03
CA TRP A 404 -19.69 -3.00 30.51
C TRP A 404 -18.23 -3.35 30.81
N VAL A 405 -17.97 -4.54 31.36
CA VAL A 405 -16.61 -5.02 31.62
C VAL A 405 -15.89 -5.25 30.29
N VAL A 406 -16.58 -5.86 29.33
CA VAL A 406 -16.01 -6.09 27.98
C VAL A 406 -15.66 -4.77 27.30
N ILE A 407 -16.59 -3.79 27.31
CA ILE A 407 -16.33 -2.45 26.73
C ILE A 407 -15.15 -1.79 27.41
N ALA A 408 -15.11 -1.76 28.75
CA ALA A 408 -14.03 -1.10 29.48
C ALA A 408 -12.67 -1.74 29.18
N VAL A 409 -12.55 -3.05 29.24
CA VAL A 409 -11.29 -3.76 28.98
C VAL A 409 -10.83 -3.57 27.54
N THR A 410 -11.73 -3.69 26.57
CA THR A 410 -11.37 -3.55 25.15
C THR A 410 -11.00 -2.12 24.79
N VAL A 411 -11.72 -1.12 25.32
CA VAL A 411 -11.40 0.30 25.09
C VAL A 411 -10.09 0.71 25.76
N ILE A 412 -9.81 0.21 26.99
CA ILE A 412 -8.53 0.46 27.68
C ILE A 412 -7.38 -0.18 26.87
N LEU A 413 -7.57 -1.40 26.37
CA LEU A 413 -6.54 -2.07 25.58
C LEU A 413 -6.25 -1.31 24.28
N LEU A 414 -7.29 -1.02 23.49
CA LEU A 414 -7.13 -0.31 22.21
C LEU A 414 -6.64 1.13 22.42
N GLY A 415 -7.17 1.84 23.43
CA GLY A 415 -6.73 3.18 23.79
C GLY A 415 -5.29 3.22 24.30
N GLY A 416 -4.88 2.20 25.08
CA GLY A 416 -3.50 2.05 25.52
C GLY A 416 -2.52 1.84 24.37
N LEU A 417 -2.90 1.05 23.35
CA LEU A 417 -2.12 0.90 22.13
C LEU A 417 -2.10 2.21 21.32
N ALA A 418 -3.24 2.87 21.18
CA ALA A 418 -3.36 4.15 20.47
C ALA A 418 -2.54 5.28 21.09
N ALA A 419 -2.25 5.22 22.41
CA ALA A 419 -1.42 6.20 23.12
C ALA A 419 0.04 6.25 22.63
N PHE A 420 0.49 5.25 21.86
CA PHE A 420 1.82 5.26 21.21
C PHE A 420 1.85 6.00 19.87
N VAL A 421 0.70 6.29 19.26
CA VAL A 421 0.63 6.98 17.96
C VAL A 421 1.36 8.34 17.96
N PRO A 422 1.25 9.21 18.98
CA PRO A 422 2.00 10.48 18.98
C PRO A 422 3.52 10.34 19.08
N ARG A 423 4.03 9.13 19.37
CA ARG A 423 5.48 8.85 19.47
C ARG A 423 6.06 8.30 18.18
N ILE A 424 5.23 8.11 17.15
CA ILE A 424 5.69 7.59 15.87
C ILE A 424 6.58 8.64 15.19
N GLN A 425 7.76 8.21 14.75
CA GLN A 425 8.62 9.00 13.87
C GLN A 425 8.25 8.67 12.43
N TYR A 426 8.06 9.70 11.62
CA TYR A 426 7.73 9.55 10.19
C TYR A 426 8.91 10.00 9.34
N THR A 427 9.16 9.26 8.25
CA THR A 427 10.13 9.61 7.22
C THR A 427 9.46 9.68 5.86
N PHE A 428 9.94 10.55 5.01
CA PHE A 428 9.53 10.67 3.60
C PHE A 428 10.68 10.30 2.65
N ASP A 429 11.82 9.90 3.21
CA ASP A 429 12.98 9.42 2.47
C ASP A 429 12.73 8.05 1.83
N LEU A 430 12.86 7.97 0.49
CA LEU A 430 12.70 6.75 -0.27
C LEU A 430 13.79 5.73 0.04
N LEU A 431 15.05 6.18 0.21
CA LEU A 431 16.19 5.31 0.48
C LEU A 431 16.04 4.55 1.80
N SER A 432 15.40 5.17 2.80
CA SER A 432 15.09 4.49 4.06
C SER A 432 14.19 3.26 3.88
N SER A 433 13.49 3.16 2.74
CA SER A 433 12.62 2.04 2.38
C SER A 433 13.38 0.83 1.80
N PHE A 434 14.64 1.01 1.39
CA PHE A 434 15.46 -0.05 0.83
C PHE A 434 16.19 -0.85 1.92
N PRO A 435 16.60 -2.10 1.66
CA PRO A 435 17.48 -2.86 2.53
C PRO A 435 18.79 -2.10 2.81
N LYS A 436 19.36 -2.29 3.99
CA LYS A 436 20.61 -1.59 4.37
C LYS A 436 21.81 -2.00 3.50
N ASP A 437 21.80 -3.20 2.97
CA ASP A 437 22.79 -3.80 2.09
C ASP A 437 22.52 -3.56 0.59
N MET A 438 21.54 -2.71 0.27
CA MET A 438 21.24 -2.34 -1.11
C MET A 438 22.33 -1.38 -1.63
N PRO A 439 22.89 -1.59 -2.85
CA PRO A 439 24.01 -0.78 -3.36
C PRO A 439 23.77 0.72 -3.30
N SER A 440 22.60 1.20 -3.74
CA SER A 440 22.30 2.64 -3.72
C SER A 440 22.22 3.22 -2.30
N ARG A 441 21.66 2.46 -1.34
CA ARG A 441 21.57 2.87 0.05
C ARG A 441 22.90 2.79 0.76
N GLU A 442 23.68 1.72 0.54
CA GLU A 442 25.02 1.58 1.12
C GLU A 442 25.95 2.65 0.59
N GLY A 443 25.91 2.94 -0.73
CA GLY A 443 26.64 4.04 -1.34
C GLY A 443 26.28 5.40 -0.74
N PHE A 444 24.98 5.64 -0.53
CA PHE A 444 24.51 6.85 0.12
C PHE A 444 25.05 6.97 1.57
N THR A 445 24.99 5.88 2.34
CA THR A 445 25.53 5.84 3.71
C THR A 445 27.03 6.12 3.73
N LEU A 446 27.80 5.56 2.78
CA LEU A 446 29.23 5.85 2.65
C LEU A 446 29.52 7.33 2.37
N ILE A 447 28.67 7.99 1.56
CA ILE A 447 28.81 9.43 1.32
C ILE A 447 28.48 10.19 2.62
N GLU A 448 27.38 9.86 3.31
CA GLU A 448 26.97 10.52 4.55
C GLU A 448 28.02 10.42 5.67
N GLU A 449 28.69 9.28 5.78
CA GLU A 449 29.72 9.04 6.81
C GLU A 449 31.07 9.70 6.49
N ASN A 450 31.35 10.01 5.22
CA ASN A 450 32.69 10.43 4.76
C ASN A 450 32.71 11.85 4.19
N PHE A 451 31.56 12.48 3.94
CA PHE A 451 31.47 13.86 3.42
C PHE A 451 30.50 14.67 4.30
N SER A 452 30.43 15.99 4.06
CA SER A 452 29.47 16.83 4.80
C SER A 452 28.01 16.37 4.51
N PRO A 453 27.18 16.15 5.53
CA PRO A 453 25.83 15.61 5.33
C PRO A 453 24.99 16.39 4.32
N GLY A 454 25.12 17.70 4.29
CA GLY A 454 24.37 18.57 3.37
C GLY A 454 24.86 18.54 1.91
N GLU A 455 26.09 18.10 1.65
CA GLU A 455 26.62 18.00 0.29
C GLU A 455 25.92 16.94 -0.57
N LEU A 456 25.26 15.97 0.08
CA LEU A 456 24.51 14.91 -0.58
C LEU A 456 23.34 15.41 -1.43
N ALA A 457 22.64 16.44 -0.94
CA ALA A 457 21.47 16.99 -1.58
C ALA A 457 21.34 18.49 -1.22
N PRO A 458 22.10 19.36 -1.89
CA PRO A 458 22.02 20.79 -1.64
C PRO A 458 20.62 21.33 -1.91
N VAL A 459 20.19 22.27 -1.10
CA VAL A 459 18.94 22.99 -1.29
C VAL A 459 19.16 24.04 -2.39
N GLN A 460 18.28 24.06 -3.37
CA GLN A 460 18.37 24.94 -4.53
C GLN A 460 17.42 26.14 -4.32
N LEU A 461 17.99 27.29 -4.02
CA LEU A 461 17.25 28.54 -3.86
C LEU A 461 17.25 29.29 -5.18
N VAL A 462 16.07 29.44 -5.79
CA VAL A 462 15.83 30.21 -7.00
C VAL A 462 15.13 31.51 -6.63
N ILE A 463 15.65 32.63 -7.09
CA ILE A 463 15.02 33.96 -6.90
C ILE A 463 14.90 34.68 -8.24
N ASP A 464 13.79 35.40 -8.44
CA ASP A 464 13.68 36.40 -9.50
C ASP A 464 13.94 37.80 -8.91
N THR A 465 15.03 38.41 -9.33
CA THR A 465 15.44 39.76 -8.88
C THR A 465 14.69 40.88 -9.59
N GLU A 466 13.82 40.57 -10.58
CA GLU A 466 13.15 41.57 -11.44
C GLU A 466 14.16 42.52 -12.11
N GLY A 467 15.40 42.07 -12.34
CA GLY A 467 16.46 42.88 -12.94
C GLY A 467 17.19 43.81 -11.95
N ASN A 468 16.91 43.73 -10.66
CA ASN A 468 17.65 44.48 -9.65
C ASN A 468 19.00 43.77 -9.37
N ASP A 469 20.01 44.55 -9.05
CA ASP A 469 21.33 43.98 -8.64
C ASP A 469 21.26 43.51 -7.18
N ILE A 470 20.79 42.29 -7.00
CA ILE A 470 20.61 41.65 -5.70
C ILE A 470 21.57 40.47 -5.58
N ASN A 471 22.44 40.56 -4.59
CA ASN A 471 23.25 39.43 -4.13
C ASN A 471 22.91 39.13 -2.66
N LEU A 472 22.55 37.87 -2.37
CA LEU A 472 22.18 37.41 -1.03
C LEU A 472 23.24 36.55 -0.38
N GLN A 473 24.36 36.24 -1.04
CA GLN A 473 25.34 35.25 -0.59
C GLN A 473 25.80 35.47 0.86
N GLN A 474 26.29 36.67 1.21
CA GLN A 474 26.73 36.96 2.57
C GLN A 474 25.63 36.89 3.63
N GLN A 475 24.37 37.19 3.26
CA GLN A 475 23.21 37.11 4.16
C GLN A 475 22.79 35.66 4.37
N LEU A 476 22.86 34.83 3.34
CA LEU A 476 22.61 33.39 3.41
C LEU A 476 23.69 32.67 4.22
N GLU A 477 24.94 32.99 4.04
CA GLU A 477 26.09 32.46 4.83
C GLU A 477 25.98 32.79 6.33
N ALA A 478 25.27 33.87 6.68
CA ALA A 478 25.06 34.29 8.08
C ALA A 478 23.94 33.46 8.79
N ILE A 479 23.20 32.65 8.07
CA ILE A 479 22.13 31.80 8.63
C ILE A 479 22.77 30.58 9.32
N SER A 480 22.45 30.36 10.58
CA SER A 480 23.14 29.40 11.47
C SER A 480 23.03 27.92 11.05
N TYR A 481 22.01 27.54 10.28
CA TYR A 481 21.79 26.18 9.80
C TYR A 481 22.34 25.95 8.39
N ILE A 482 22.93 26.96 7.75
CA ILE A 482 23.61 26.86 6.46
C ILE A 482 25.12 26.72 6.70
N ASP A 483 25.72 25.67 6.15
CA ASP A 483 27.13 25.38 6.21
C ASP A 483 27.91 26.12 5.10
N SER A 484 27.39 26.07 3.87
CA SER A 484 27.99 26.74 2.73
C SER A 484 26.96 27.22 1.72
N VAL A 485 27.33 28.24 0.95
CA VAL A 485 26.53 28.82 -0.14
C VAL A 485 27.39 28.89 -1.39
N SER A 486 26.88 28.36 -2.51
CA SER A 486 27.59 28.48 -3.79
C SER A 486 27.68 29.92 -4.31
N ASP A 487 28.57 30.16 -5.22
CA ASP A 487 28.54 31.38 -6.03
C ASP A 487 27.20 31.45 -6.78
N VAL A 488 26.67 32.67 -6.96
CA VAL A 488 25.44 32.91 -7.66
C VAL A 488 25.51 32.47 -9.11
N GLN A 489 24.64 31.61 -9.53
CA GLN A 489 24.46 31.26 -10.95
C GLN A 489 23.34 32.15 -11.52
N ILE A 490 23.59 32.71 -12.71
CA ILE A 490 22.63 33.61 -13.39
C ILE A 490 21.96 32.88 -14.56
N GLY A 491 20.67 32.94 -14.65
CA GLY A 491 19.88 32.26 -15.68
C GLY A 491 20.31 32.63 -17.11
N GLU A 492 20.37 31.63 -17.98
CA GLU A 492 20.80 31.84 -19.38
C GLU A 492 19.80 32.64 -20.19
N LYS A 493 18.51 32.29 -20.07
CA LYS A 493 17.42 32.94 -20.82
C LYS A 493 16.95 34.22 -20.14
N ASN A 494 16.84 34.23 -18.82
CA ASN A 494 16.43 35.38 -18.03
C ASN A 494 17.48 35.71 -16.96
N LYS A 495 18.18 36.82 -17.16
CA LYS A 495 19.27 37.26 -16.27
C LYS A 495 18.79 37.72 -14.90
N SER A 496 17.49 37.92 -14.69
CA SER A 496 16.93 38.24 -13.38
C SER A 496 16.79 36.98 -12.49
N ILE A 497 16.86 35.79 -13.06
CA ILE A 497 16.80 34.54 -12.31
C ILE A 497 18.18 34.20 -11.76
N HIS A 498 18.27 34.12 -10.46
CA HIS A 498 19.48 33.74 -9.74
C HIS A 498 19.26 32.40 -9.03
N LEU A 499 20.24 31.52 -9.09
CA LEU A 499 20.27 30.24 -8.38
C LEU A 499 21.43 30.21 -7.39
N TYR A 500 21.13 29.85 -6.14
CA TYR A 500 22.09 29.53 -5.10
C TYR A 500 21.92 28.06 -4.68
N GLU A 501 23.01 27.34 -4.55
CA GLU A 501 23.02 26.02 -3.92
C GLU A 501 23.47 26.17 -2.46
N LEU A 502 22.62 25.72 -1.54
CA LEU A 502 22.80 25.86 -0.10
C LEU A 502 23.07 24.49 0.51
N THR A 503 24.14 24.33 1.22
CA THR A 503 24.44 23.14 2.01
C THR A 503 23.99 23.35 3.44
N PHE A 504 23.07 22.52 3.95
CA PHE A 504 22.68 22.57 5.36
C PHE A 504 23.71 21.82 6.22
N ASN A 505 23.90 22.28 7.48
CA ASN A 505 24.79 21.62 8.44
C ASN A 505 24.22 20.32 9.03
N ALA A 506 22.97 19.95 8.69
CA ALA A 506 22.30 18.73 9.10
C ALA A 506 22.00 17.85 7.88
N ASN A 507 21.73 16.56 8.13
CA ASN A 507 21.33 15.63 7.09
C ASN A 507 20.08 16.16 6.35
N PRO A 508 20.12 16.29 5.00
CA PRO A 508 19.02 16.86 4.20
C PRO A 508 17.69 16.12 4.34
N TYR A 509 17.73 14.85 4.75
CA TYR A 509 16.54 14.01 4.96
C TYR A 509 16.03 14.05 6.41
N ALA A 510 16.73 14.72 7.32
CA ALA A 510 16.35 14.84 8.71
C ALA A 510 15.13 15.78 8.89
N LYS A 511 14.32 15.49 9.90
CA LYS A 511 13.15 16.32 10.24
C LYS A 511 13.52 17.79 10.50
N GLU A 512 14.70 18.04 11.04
CA GLU A 512 15.24 19.39 11.28
C GLU A 512 15.44 20.14 9.98
N SER A 513 16.08 19.52 8.99
CA SER A 513 16.31 20.12 7.67
C SER A 513 15.01 20.44 6.94
N LEU A 514 14.00 19.54 7.03
CA LEU A 514 12.66 19.78 6.50
C LEU A 514 12.00 21.00 7.16
N ALA A 515 12.20 21.22 8.47
CA ALA A 515 11.64 22.35 9.19
C ALA A 515 12.29 23.69 8.77
N HIS A 516 13.54 23.69 8.33
CA HIS A 516 14.24 24.88 7.86
C HIS A 516 13.77 25.39 6.47
N ILE A 517 13.09 24.55 5.66
CA ILE A 517 12.59 25.00 4.34
C ILE A 517 11.62 26.19 4.45
N PRO A 518 10.54 26.17 5.24
CA PRO A 518 9.65 27.33 5.40
C PRO A 518 10.34 28.49 6.15
N GLU A 519 11.31 28.23 7.03
CA GLU A 519 12.11 29.27 7.69
C GLU A 519 12.96 30.01 6.67
N LEU A 520 13.72 29.27 5.83
CA LEU A 520 14.52 29.81 4.74
C LEU A 520 13.69 30.66 3.79
N GLN A 521 12.53 30.16 3.36
CA GLN A 521 11.62 30.92 2.49
C GLN A 521 11.24 32.25 3.12
N THR A 522 10.87 32.23 4.40
CA THR A 522 10.47 33.44 5.13
C THR A 522 11.63 34.43 5.28
N GLU A 523 12.83 33.96 5.57
CA GLU A 523 14.02 34.80 5.70
C GLU A 523 14.44 35.41 4.37
N VAL A 524 14.44 34.64 3.29
CA VAL A 524 14.76 35.13 1.94
C VAL A 524 13.75 36.19 1.47
N ILE A 525 12.47 35.97 1.70
CA ILE A 525 11.43 36.97 1.39
C ILE A 525 11.71 38.29 2.11
N LYS A 526 12.01 38.25 3.41
CA LYS A 526 12.37 39.48 4.19
C LYS A 526 13.63 40.16 3.65
N MET A 527 14.64 39.37 3.25
CA MET A 527 15.88 39.92 2.65
C MET A 527 15.58 40.62 1.33
N LEU A 528 14.74 40.05 0.48
CA LEU A 528 14.33 40.65 -0.80
C LEU A 528 13.48 41.92 -0.60
N GLU A 529 12.53 41.89 0.33
CA GLU A 529 11.72 43.06 0.70
C GLU A 529 12.59 44.22 1.24
N ALA A 530 13.58 43.91 2.08
CA ALA A 530 14.55 44.88 2.57
C ALA A 530 15.41 45.49 1.47
N LYS A 531 15.58 44.81 0.34
CA LYS A 531 16.26 45.30 -0.87
C LYS A 531 15.30 45.99 -1.86
N GLY A 532 14.01 46.13 -1.51
CA GLY A 532 13.02 46.90 -2.26
C GLY A 532 12.20 46.09 -3.27
N LEU A 533 12.29 44.74 -3.26
CA LEU A 533 11.40 43.91 -4.08
C LEU A 533 9.98 43.93 -3.46
N ASN A 534 8.97 44.27 -4.28
CA ASN A 534 7.58 44.16 -3.90
C ASN A 534 7.08 42.73 -4.26
N HIS A 535 6.24 42.15 -3.40
CA HIS A 535 5.67 40.83 -3.62
C HIS A 535 6.74 39.72 -3.69
N ALA A 536 7.79 39.81 -2.87
CA ALA A 536 8.90 38.88 -2.85
C ALA A 536 8.46 37.40 -2.63
N GLU A 537 7.28 37.19 -2.04
CA GLU A 537 6.68 35.86 -1.88
C GLU A 537 6.42 35.12 -3.21
N LYS A 538 6.34 35.84 -4.34
CA LYS A 538 6.14 35.26 -5.68
C LYS A 538 7.44 35.10 -6.47
N GLN A 539 8.55 35.55 -5.89
CA GLN A 539 9.85 35.61 -6.54
C GLN A 539 10.85 34.61 -5.93
N VAL A 540 10.40 33.76 -5.00
CA VAL A 540 11.24 32.82 -4.28
C VAL A 540 10.71 31.41 -4.44
N TRP A 541 11.55 30.51 -4.95
CA TRP A 541 11.28 29.08 -5.03
C TRP A 541 12.47 28.33 -4.41
N ILE A 542 12.13 27.28 -3.67
CA ILE A 542 13.13 26.40 -3.05
C ILE A 542 12.95 25.00 -3.64
N GLY A 543 14.00 24.48 -4.25
CA GLY A 543 14.08 23.18 -4.86
C GLY A 543 15.11 22.28 -4.16
N GLY A 544 15.39 21.16 -4.80
CA GLY A 544 16.25 20.11 -4.25
C GLY A 544 15.46 19.10 -3.42
N GLU A 545 16.15 18.03 -3.02
CA GLU A 545 15.51 16.86 -2.38
C GLU A 545 14.84 17.21 -1.05
N THR A 546 15.47 18.03 -0.21
CA THR A 546 14.90 18.46 1.08
C THR A 546 13.58 19.21 0.90
N ALA A 547 13.49 20.09 -0.11
CA ALA A 547 12.27 20.81 -0.42
C ALA A 547 11.18 19.89 -0.97
N SER A 548 11.54 18.93 -1.82
CA SER A 548 10.61 17.92 -2.36
C SER A 548 10.02 17.05 -1.25
N GLN A 549 10.83 16.66 -0.26
CA GLN A 549 10.33 15.90 0.91
C GLN A 549 9.45 16.75 1.82
N TYR A 550 9.75 18.03 1.99
CA TYR A 550 8.91 18.96 2.71
C TYR A 550 7.53 19.08 2.03
N ASP A 551 7.50 19.29 0.71
CA ASP A 551 6.25 19.36 -0.06
C ASP A 551 5.48 18.04 0.01
N THR A 552 6.17 16.89 -0.09
CA THR A 552 5.58 15.55 0.11
C THR A 552 4.91 15.43 1.48
N GLN A 553 5.56 15.92 2.53
CA GLN A 553 4.99 15.92 3.89
C GLN A 553 3.72 16.78 3.97
N GLN A 554 3.73 17.98 3.39
CA GLN A 554 2.57 18.90 3.40
C GLN A 554 1.39 18.30 2.62
N ILE A 555 1.65 17.78 1.43
CA ILE A 555 0.62 17.14 0.59
C ILE A 555 0.05 15.90 1.28
N THR A 556 0.88 15.05 1.85
CA THR A 556 0.43 13.85 2.59
C THR A 556 -0.50 14.25 3.74
N LYS A 557 -0.13 15.28 4.51
CA LYS A 557 -0.96 15.80 5.61
C LYS A 557 -2.28 16.39 5.11
N ARG A 558 -2.26 17.10 3.99
CA ARG A 558 -3.48 17.58 3.32
C ARG A 558 -4.36 16.41 2.88
N ASP A 559 -3.78 15.39 2.26
CA ASP A 559 -4.50 14.23 1.76
C ASP A 559 -5.14 13.43 2.91
N GLU A 560 -4.43 13.23 4.02
CA GLU A 560 -5.01 12.64 5.24
C GLU A 560 -6.22 13.44 5.72
N THR A 561 -6.11 14.77 5.77
CA THR A 561 -7.18 15.67 6.24
C THR A 561 -8.42 15.65 5.33
N VAL A 562 -8.26 15.38 4.04
CA VAL A 562 -9.36 15.34 3.07
C VAL A 562 -9.92 13.93 2.91
N ILE A 563 -9.05 12.92 2.72
CA ILE A 563 -9.46 11.57 2.36
C ILE A 563 -10.08 10.84 3.55
N MET A 564 -9.48 10.91 4.74
CA MET A 564 -9.99 10.19 5.91
C MET A 564 -11.43 10.59 6.28
N PRO A 565 -11.77 11.89 6.43
CA PRO A 565 -13.16 12.28 6.72
C PRO A 565 -14.12 11.98 5.56
N THR A 566 -13.68 12.15 4.31
CA THR A 566 -14.51 11.87 3.13
C THR A 566 -14.87 10.39 3.08
N MET A 567 -13.91 9.52 3.30
CA MET A 567 -14.11 8.08 3.35
C MET A 567 -15.08 7.69 4.48
N ILE A 568 -14.87 8.22 5.69
CA ILE A 568 -15.79 7.99 6.83
C ILE A 568 -17.21 8.42 6.47
N ALA A 569 -17.38 9.61 5.86
CA ALA A 569 -18.69 10.11 5.47
C ALA A 569 -19.38 9.21 4.43
N LEU A 570 -18.66 8.77 3.40
CA LEU A 570 -19.21 7.88 2.37
C LEU A 570 -19.59 6.51 2.94
N ILE A 571 -18.74 5.92 3.78
CA ILE A 571 -19.03 4.65 4.45
C ILE A 571 -20.20 4.82 5.42
N ALA A 572 -20.29 5.94 6.15
CA ALA A 572 -21.43 6.23 7.01
C ALA A 572 -22.76 6.25 6.23
N VAL A 573 -22.78 6.88 5.07
CA VAL A 573 -23.97 6.90 4.19
C VAL A 573 -24.34 5.48 3.74
N LEU A 574 -23.35 4.69 3.29
CA LEU A 574 -23.60 3.31 2.85
C LEU A 574 -24.13 2.43 3.98
N LEU A 575 -23.51 2.48 5.16
CA LEU A 575 -23.97 1.74 6.34
C LEU A 575 -25.36 2.16 6.76
N PHE A 576 -25.63 3.47 6.79
CA PHE A 576 -26.98 3.98 7.11
C PHE A 576 -28.04 3.47 6.13
N VAL A 577 -27.77 3.52 4.83
CA VAL A 577 -28.69 3.01 3.80
C VAL A 577 -28.96 1.52 3.98
N TYR A 578 -27.91 0.75 4.30
CA TYR A 578 -28.01 -0.70 4.47
C TYR A 578 -28.68 -1.10 5.78
N LEU A 579 -28.21 -0.57 6.92
CA LEU A 579 -28.69 -0.92 8.26
C LEU A 579 -29.96 -0.17 8.66
N ARG A 580 -30.24 0.97 8.04
CA ARG A 580 -31.33 1.89 8.39
C ARG A 580 -31.34 2.26 9.88
N SER A 581 -30.16 2.44 10.44
CA SER A 581 -29.93 2.82 11.83
C SER A 581 -28.76 3.80 11.93
N ILE A 582 -29.02 5.01 12.40
CA ILE A 582 -27.99 6.02 12.67
C ILE A 582 -27.11 5.55 13.82
N THR A 583 -27.71 5.06 14.90
CA THR A 583 -26.96 4.62 16.09
C THR A 583 -25.97 3.51 15.73
N ALA A 584 -26.42 2.49 14.94
CA ALA A 584 -25.53 1.42 14.49
C ALA A 584 -24.37 1.97 13.65
N THR A 585 -24.67 2.84 12.70
CA THR A 585 -23.64 3.47 11.85
C THR A 585 -22.58 4.18 12.68
N VAL A 586 -22.98 4.99 13.66
CA VAL A 586 -22.05 5.77 14.49
C VAL A 586 -21.15 4.88 15.34
N TYR A 587 -21.72 3.92 16.08
CA TYR A 587 -20.84 3.11 16.96
C TYR A 587 -19.97 2.11 16.17
N LEU A 588 -20.43 1.60 15.03
CA LEU A 588 -19.61 0.73 14.19
C LEU A 588 -18.38 1.48 13.66
N LEU A 589 -18.59 2.66 13.07
CA LEU A 589 -17.48 3.51 12.61
C LEU A 589 -16.54 3.89 13.77
N ALA A 590 -17.08 4.26 14.93
CA ALA A 590 -16.25 4.58 16.09
C ALA A 590 -15.37 3.39 16.53
N THR A 591 -15.90 2.15 16.49
CA THR A 591 -15.12 0.96 16.84
C THR A 591 -14.01 0.66 15.82
N VAL A 592 -14.22 0.91 14.53
CA VAL A 592 -13.19 0.74 13.50
C VAL A 592 -12.11 1.82 13.61
N ILE A 593 -12.50 3.07 13.88
CA ILE A 593 -11.53 4.17 14.07
C ILE A 593 -10.63 3.90 15.28
N ILE A 594 -11.18 3.49 16.43
CA ILE A 594 -10.36 3.17 17.60
C ILE A 594 -9.46 1.96 17.36
N SER A 595 -9.94 0.97 16.57
CA SER A 595 -9.15 -0.18 16.13
C SER A 595 -7.98 0.24 15.25
N TYR A 596 -8.20 1.16 14.32
CA TYR A 596 -7.15 1.71 13.47
C TYR A 596 -6.03 2.38 14.27
N PHE A 597 -6.36 3.27 15.22
CA PHE A 597 -5.34 3.90 16.05
C PHE A 597 -4.63 2.88 16.95
N GLY A 598 -5.35 1.89 17.45
CA GLY A 598 -4.76 0.76 18.18
C GLY A 598 -3.80 -0.06 17.33
N ALA A 599 -4.15 -0.31 16.07
CA ALA A 599 -3.32 -1.03 15.11
C ALA A 599 -2.05 -0.25 14.74
N LEU A 600 -2.17 1.05 14.51
CA LEU A 600 -1.04 1.92 14.19
C LEU A 600 -0.05 1.99 15.37
N GLY A 601 -0.56 2.17 16.60
CA GLY A 601 0.28 2.19 17.79
C GLY A 601 0.93 0.84 18.11
N ALA A 602 0.20 -0.28 17.96
CA ALA A 602 0.76 -1.63 18.14
C ALA A 602 1.77 -1.96 17.03
N GLY A 603 1.49 -1.56 15.77
CA GLY A 603 2.40 -1.69 14.65
C GLY A 603 3.71 -0.96 14.91
N TRP A 604 3.64 0.28 15.40
CA TRP A 604 4.83 1.05 15.79
C TRP A 604 5.66 0.33 16.86
N LEU A 605 5.03 -0.20 17.90
CA LEU A 605 5.75 -0.94 18.95
C LEU A 605 6.51 -2.14 18.38
N ILE A 606 5.91 -2.89 17.47
CA ILE A 606 6.56 -4.04 16.84
C ILE A 606 7.67 -3.59 15.89
N LEU A 607 7.39 -2.64 15.01
CA LEU A 607 8.36 -2.13 14.04
C LEU A 607 9.59 -1.53 14.73
N HIS A 608 9.36 -0.69 15.75
CA HIS A 608 10.46 0.00 16.45
C HIS A 608 11.24 -0.92 17.41
N HIS A 609 10.54 -1.62 18.33
CA HIS A 609 11.23 -2.36 19.41
C HIS A 609 11.64 -3.78 19.01
N ILE A 610 10.94 -4.42 18.05
CA ILE A 610 11.25 -5.80 17.67
C ILE A 610 12.03 -5.82 16.35
N MET A 611 11.64 -4.99 15.37
CA MET A 611 12.26 -4.98 14.05
C MET A 611 13.33 -3.90 13.89
N GLY A 612 13.51 -3.00 14.88
CA GLY A 612 14.58 -1.99 14.89
C GLY A 612 14.36 -0.84 13.91
N ALA A 613 13.11 -0.56 13.50
CA ALA A 613 12.79 0.57 12.65
C ALA A 613 12.92 1.89 13.44
N GLU A 614 13.68 2.83 12.91
CA GLU A 614 13.85 4.18 13.49
C GLU A 614 12.64 5.06 13.20
N ALA A 615 12.07 4.93 11.99
CA ALA A 615 10.90 5.66 11.53
C ALA A 615 10.02 4.77 10.64
N ILE A 616 8.78 5.19 10.41
CA ILE A 616 7.89 4.59 9.42
C ILE A 616 7.60 5.58 8.30
N SER A 617 7.34 5.08 7.11
CA SER A 617 6.99 5.93 5.97
C SER A 617 5.75 6.77 6.26
N GLY A 618 5.78 8.06 5.93
CA GLY A 618 4.67 8.99 6.09
C GLY A 618 3.40 8.62 5.31
N ALA A 619 3.50 7.72 4.34
CA ALA A 619 2.34 7.20 3.60
C ALA A 619 1.55 6.12 4.38
N ILE A 620 2.17 5.44 5.35
CA ILE A 620 1.56 4.31 6.06
C ILE A 620 0.26 4.67 6.79
N PRO A 621 0.15 5.81 7.49
CA PRO A 621 -1.09 6.16 8.18
C PRO A 621 -2.30 6.17 7.24
N LEU A 622 -2.20 6.82 6.08
CA LEU A 622 -3.31 6.90 5.12
C LEU A 622 -3.60 5.54 4.47
N TYR A 623 -2.59 4.81 4.02
CA TYR A 623 -2.77 3.47 3.47
C TYR A 623 -3.44 2.54 4.50
N ALA A 624 -2.88 2.43 5.70
CA ALA A 624 -3.43 1.58 6.75
C ALA A 624 -4.87 1.98 7.12
N PHE A 625 -5.16 3.30 7.19
CA PHE A 625 -6.50 3.81 7.45
C PHE A 625 -7.50 3.33 6.39
N VAL A 626 -7.20 3.57 5.12
CA VAL A 626 -8.11 3.23 4.01
C VAL A 626 -8.38 1.73 3.98
N PHE A 627 -7.33 0.90 4.15
CA PHE A 627 -7.50 -0.55 4.14
C PHE A 627 -8.23 -1.07 5.39
N LEU A 628 -7.84 -0.65 6.59
CA LEU A 628 -8.44 -1.15 7.82
C LEU A 628 -9.89 -0.69 7.98
N VAL A 629 -10.21 0.54 7.59
CA VAL A 629 -11.61 1.03 7.66
C VAL A 629 -12.48 0.36 6.60
N ALA A 630 -12.00 0.23 5.35
CA ALA A 630 -12.76 -0.44 4.30
C ALA A 630 -13.03 -1.91 4.62
N LEU A 631 -11.98 -2.67 4.96
CA LEU A 631 -12.08 -4.10 5.28
C LEU A 631 -12.70 -4.36 6.66
N GLY A 632 -12.54 -3.40 7.59
CA GLY A 632 -13.12 -3.48 8.92
C GLY A 632 -14.65 -3.46 8.90
N GLU A 633 -15.25 -2.63 8.08
CA GLU A 633 -16.70 -2.54 7.98
C GLU A 633 -17.36 -3.77 7.33
N ASP A 634 -16.66 -4.48 6.46
CA ASP A 634 -17.18 -5.68 5.80
C ASP A 634 -17.74 -6.69 6.80
N TYR A 635 -16.94 -7.04 7.79
CA TYR A 635 -17.36 -8.03 8.77
C TYR A 635 -18.38 -7.48 9.78
N ASN A 636 -18.36 -6.16 10.06
CA ASN A 636 -19.40 -5.50 10.86
C ASN A 636 -20.76 -5.66 10.18
N ILE A 637 -20.82 -5.45 8.86
CA ILE A 637 -22.02 -5.65 8.04
C ILE A 637 -22.54 -7.08 8.18
N PHE A 638 -21.67 -8.09 8.10
CA PHE A 638 -22.07 -9.49 8.23
C PHE A 638 -22.64 -9.82 9.62
N MET A 639 -21.94 -9.43 10.68
CA MET A 639 -22.38 -9.73 12.04
C MET A 639 -23.69 -9.01 12.39
N ILE A 640 -23.77 -7.72 12.12
CA ILE A 640 -24.96 -6.93 12.42
C ILE A 640 -26.16 -7.39 11.59
N SER A 641 -25.96 -7.77 10.34
CA SER A 641 -27.03 -8.34 9.51
C SER A 641 -27.65 -9.60 10.13
N GLU A 642 -26.85 -10.51 10.71
CA GLU A 642 -27.35 -11.70 11.39
C GLU A 642 -28.07 -11.33 12.70
N ILE A 643 -27.56 -10.38 13.49
CA ILE A 643 -28.25 -9.88 14.69
C ILE A 643 -29.59 -9.26 14.30
N TRP A 644 -29.66 -8.38 13.28
CA TRP A 644 -30.89 -7.76 12.78
C TRP A 644 -31.92 -8.79 12.29
N LYS A 645 -31.44 -9.83 11.59
CA LYS A 645 -32.29 -10.92 11.11
C LYS A 645 -32.89 -11.70 12.28
N LYS A 646 -32.08 -12.03 13.28
CA LYS A 646 -32.52 -12.77 14.48
C LYS A 646 -33.46 -11.96 15.37
N ARG A 647 -33.22 -10.67 15.52
CA ARG A 647 -34.05 -9.76 16.30
C ARG A 647 -35.52 -9.71 15.82
N LYS A 648 -35.76 -10.05 14.56
CA LYS A 648 -37.17 -10.17 14.04
C LYS A 648 -37.94 -11.27 14.71
N THR A 649 -37.30 -12.32 15.20
CA THR A 649 -37.93 -13.55 15.70
C THR A 649 -37.64 -13.85 17.16
N THR A 650 -36.57 -13.29 17.75
CA THR A 650 -36.13 -13.54 19.13
C THR A 650 -35.99 -12.22 19.89
N ASP A 651 -35.82 -12.30 21.21
CA ASP A 651 -35.50 -11.18 22.09
C ASP A 651 -34.08 -10.60 21.78
N HIS A 652 -33.78 -9.45 22.34
CA HIS A 652 -32.55 -8.73 22.02
C HIS A 652 -31.26 -9.47 22.40
N LEU A 653 -31.19 -9.97 23.65
CA LEU A 653 -30.00 -10.65 24.17
C LEU A 653 -29.70 -11.94 23.39
N THR A 654 -30.77 -12.76 23.16
CA THR A 654 -30.67 -13.99 22.36
C THR A 654 -30.25 -13.67 20.91
N ALA A 655 -30.76 -12.58 20.34
CA ALA A 655 -30.39 -12.18 18.97
C ALA A 655 -28.91 -11.82 18.87
N VAL A 656 -28.35 -11.11 19.85
CA VAL A 656 -26.93 -10.77 19.90
C VAL A 656 -26.09 -12.04 20.11
N GLU A 657 -26.43 -12.90 21.08
CA GLU A 657 -25.69 -14.14 21.36
C GLU A 657 -25.66 -15.05 20.13
N GLU A 658 -26.84 -15.31 19.50
CA GLU A 658 -26.90 -16.14 18.30
C GLU A 658 -26.17 -15.50 17.10
N GLY A 659 -26.18 -14.16 16.98
CA GLY A 659 -25.41 -13.44 15.97
C GLY A 659 -23.93 -13.74 16.10
N VAL A 660 -23.36 -13.58 17.29
CA VAL A 660 -21.95 -13.90 17.59
C VAL A 660 -21.61 -15.37 17.32
N VAL A 661 -22.50 -16.28 17.73
CA VAL A 661 -22.28 -17.73 17.54
C VAL A 661 -22.24 -18.11 16.06
N ARG A 662 -23.16 -17.58 15.26
CA ARG A 662 -23.28 -17.94 13.84
C ARG A 662 -22.17 -17.34 12.98
N THR A 663 -21.76 -16.11 13.27
CA THR A 663 -20.75 -15.40 12.46
C THR A 663 -19.34 -15.63 12.97
N GLY A 664 -19.15 -15.88 14.27
CA GLY A 664 -17.85 -15.90 14.92
C GLY A 664 -16.80 -16.80 14.25
N SER A 665 -17.16 -18.06 13.92
CA SER A 665 -16.20 -18.97 13.28
C SER A 665 -15.81 -18.54 11.86
N VAL A 666 -16.73 -17.94 11.13
CA VAL A 666 -16.48 -17.48 9.75
C VAL A 666 -15.61 -16.24 9.78
N ILE A 667 -15.97 -15.27 10.62
CA ILE A 667 -15.20 -14.02 10.79
C ILE A 667 -13.78 -14.31 11.27
N THR A 668 -13.61 -15.19 12.28
CA THR A 668 -12.29 -15.57 12.79
C THR A 668 -11.43 -16.22 11.71
N SER A 669 -12.02 -17.10 10.91
CA SER A 669 -11.30 -17.76 9.81
C SER A 669 -10.91 -16.79 8.70
N ALA A 670 -11.83 -15.92 8.31
CA ALA A 670 -11.63 -14.88 7.31
C ALA A 670 -10.53 -13.89 7.74
N GLY A 671 -10.65 -13.35 8.95
CA GLY A 671 -9.65 -12.43 9.46
C GLY A 671 -8.25 -13.05 9.65
N LEU A 672 -8.16 -14.35 9.97
CA LEU A 672 -6.87 -15.02 10.04
C LEU A 672 -6.21 -15.16 8.66
N ILE A 673 -7.00 -15.46 7.62
CA ILE A 673 -6.50 -15.51 6.23
C ILE A 673 -6.04 -14.12 5.81
N LEU A 674 -6.88 -13.11 6.02
CA LEU A 674 -6.59 -11.74 5.61
C LEU A 674 -5.36 -11.18 6.34
N ALA A 675 -5.26 -11.37 7.67
CA ALA A 675 -4.07 -10.99 8.43
C ALA A 675 -2.83 -11.73 7.95
N GLY A 676 -2.96 -13.03 7.65
CA GLY A 676 -1.87 -13.83 7.11
C GLY A 676 -1.40 -13.32 5.74
N THR A 677 -2.32 -12.95 4.85
CA THR A 677 -1.94 -12.39 3.53
C THR A 677 -1.19 -11.06 3.67
N PHE A 678 -1.61 -10.16 4.55
CA PHE A 678 -0.85 -8.95 4.83
C PHE A 678 0.50 -9.23 5.53
N ALA A 679 0.56 -10.25 6.40
CA ALA A 679 1.82 -10.64 7.04
C ALA A 679 2.86 -11.16 6.04
N VAL A 680 2.46 -11.67 4.87
CA VAL A 680 3.41 -12.04 3.81
C VAL A 680 4.21 -10.83 3.32
N LEU A 681 3.61 -9.62 3.29
CA LEU A 681 4.32 -8.39 2.94
C LEU A 681 5.50 -8.11 3.88
N ALA A 682 5.38 -8.52 5.15
CA ALA A 682 6.45 -8.37 6.13
C ALA A 682 7.67 -9.29 5.88
N THR A 683 7.60 -10.21 4.92
CA THR A 683 8.72 -11.09 4.51
C THR A 683 9.52 -10.54 3.33
N LEU A 684 9.09 -9.41 2.77
CA LEU A 684 9.75 -8.77 1.64
C LEU A 684 10.90 -7.87 2.11
N PRO A 685 11.89 -7.61 1.27
CA PRO A 685 13.01 -6.74 1.61
C PRO A 685 12.66 -5.23 1.55
N ILE A 686 11.42 -4.85 1.20
CA ILE A 686 11.00 -3.47 1.00
C ILE A 686 10.32 -2.95 2.27
N GLN A 687 10.95 -1.99 2.96
CA GLN A 687 10.50 -1.54 4.28
C GLN A 687 9.08 -0.96 4.30
N VAL A 688 8.67 -0.22 3.28
CA VAL A 688 7.29 0.32 3.19
C VAL A 688 6.27 -0.82 3.15
N LEU A 689 6.54 -1.90 2.39
CA LEU A 689 5.66 -3.08 2.34
C LEU A 689 5.65 -3.85 3.66
N VAL A 690 6.80 -3.97 4.31
CA VAL A 690 6.92 -4.56 5.66
C VAL A 690 6.09 -3.78 6.66
N GLN A 691 6.26 -2.47 6.72
CA GLN A 691 5.54 -1.58 7.63
C GLN A 691 4.03 -1.63 7.39
N PHE A 692 3.60 -1.52 6.14
CA PHE A 692 2.19 -1.64 5.75
C PHE A 692 1.62 -3.02 6.12
N GLY A 693 2.34 -4.09 5.80
CA GLY A 693 1.94 -5.46 6.10
C GLY A 693 1.77 -5.71 7.59
N VAL A 694 2.74 -5.27 8.42
CA VAL A 694 2.70 -5.41 9.88
C VAL A 694 1.51 -4.64 10.48
N VAL A 695 1.37 -3.35 10.16
CA VAL A 695 0.29 -2.52 10.71
C VAL A 695 -1.08 -3.07 10.31
N THR A 696 -1.25 -3.43 9.02
CA THR A 696 -2.53 -3.93 8.51
C THR A 696 -2.86 -5.32 9.06
N ALA A 697 -1.88 -6.23 9.14
CA ALA A 697 -2.08 -7.56 9.74
C ALA A 697 -2.53 -7.45 11.19
N ILE A 698 -1.85 -6.61 11.99
CA ILE A 698 -2.22 -6.37 13.40
C ILE A 698 -3.62 -5.78 13.48
N GLY A 699 -3.94 -4.79 12.65
CA GLY A 699 -5.27 -4.17 12.63
C GLY A 699 -6.38 -5.18 12.35
N VAL A 700 -6.18 -6.04 11.34
CA VAL A 700 -7.13 -7.13 11.02
C VAL A 700 -7.26 -8.12 12.18
N LEU A 701 -6.16 -8.45 12.90
CA LEU A 701 -6.21 -9.33 14.07
C LEU A 701 -6.96 -8.68 15.24
N LEU A 702 -6.68 -7.40 15.56
CA LEU A 702 -7.38 -6.65 16.60
C LEU A 702 -8.89 -6.59 16.30
N ASP A 703 -9.22 -6.33 15.06
CA ASP A 703 -10.60 -6.24 14.59
C ASP A 703 -11.31 -7.61 14.70
N THR A 704 -10.65 -8.67 14.25
CA THR A 704 -11.20 -10.03 14.21
C THR A 704 -11.37 -10.67 15.59
N PHE A 705 -10.42 -10.47 16.51
CA PHE A 705 -10.40 -11.17 17.79
C PHE A 705 -10.86 -10.33 18.98
N ILE A 706 -10.85 -8.99 18.86
CA ILE A 706 -11.19 -8.08 19.94
C ILE A 706 -12.43 -7.26 19.59
N VAL A 707 -12.41 -6.48 18.52
CA VAL A 707 -13.48 -5.53 18.22
C VAL A 707 -14.79 -6.25 17.91
N ARG A 708 -14.77 -7.19 16.99
CA ARG A 708 -16.00 -7.86 16.50
C ARG A 708 -16.58 -8.88 17.46
N PRO A 709 -15.84 -9.81 18.03
CA PRO A 709 -16.44 -10.78 18.93
C PRO A 709 -16.77 -10.21 20.32
N LEU A 710 -16.13 -9.12 20.73
CA LEU A 710 -16.25 -8.56 22.07
C LEU A 710 -16.90 -7.17 22.07
N LEU A 711 -16.26 -6.15 21.46
CA LEU A 711 -16.65 -4.74 21.61
C LEU A 711 -17.99 -4.43 20.93
N VAL A 712 -18.14 -4.78 19.65
CA VAL A 712 -19.37 -4.48 18.87
C VAL A 712 -20.61 -5.14 19.47
N PRO A 713 -20.64 -6.45 19.79
CA PRO A 713 -21.82 -7.05 20.42
C PRO A 713 -22.07 -6.54 21.84
N ALA A 714 -21.02 -6.18 22.62
CA ALA A 714 -21.19 -5.59 23.95
C ALA A 714 -21.88 -4.22 23.85
N ILE A 715 -21.45 -3.35 22.94
CA ILE A 715 -22.09 -2.05 22.69
C ILE A 715 -23.54 -2.27 22.22
N THR A 716 -23.77 -3.19 21.28
CA THR A 716 -25.11 -3.53 20.79
C THR A 716 -26.02 -3.99 21.93
N THR A 717 -25.48 -4.79 22.88
CA THR A 717 -26.20 -5.28 24.06
C THR A 717 -26.60 -4.12 24.97
N VAL A 718 -25.69 -3.20 25.28
CA VAL A 718 -25.93 -2.04 26.16
C VAL A 718 -26.95 -1.09 25.55
N LEU A 719 -26.87 -0.83 24.23
CA LEU A 719 -27.79 0.05 23.52
C LEU A 719 -29.21 -0.52 23.42
N GLY A 720 -29.36 -1.84 23.49
CA GLY A 720 -30.68 -2.49 23.43
C GLY A 720 -31.47 -2.08 22.18
N LYS A 721 -32.73 -1.65 22.38
CA LYS A 721 -33.57 -1.20 21.27
C LYS A 721 -33.01 0.03 20.53
N TYR A 722 -32.26 0.88 21.21
CA TYR A 722 -31.65 2.08 20.60
C TYR A 722 -30.61 1.77 19.53
N ALA A 723 -30.02 0.57 19.54
CA ALA A 723 -29.13 0.11 18.46
C ALA A 723 -29.83 0.10 17.08
N PHE A 724 -31.16 0.08 17.04
CA PHE A 724 -31.97 0.01 15.82
C PHE A 724 -32.57 1.38 15.41
N TRP A 725 -32.33 2.45 16.14
CA TRP A 725 -32.91 3.78 15.88
C TRP A 725 -32.34 4.44 14.62
N PRO A 726 -33.19 5.01 13.73
CA PRO A 726 -34.65 5.15 13.75
C PRO A 726 -35.40 4.01 13.00
N GLY A 727 -34.76 2.86 12.79
CA GLY A 727 -35.27 1.74 11.96
C GLY A 727 -36.56 1.09 12.50
N LYS A 728 -37.17 0.21 11.67
CA LYS A 728 -38.40 -0.49 12.00
C LYS A 728 -38.31 -1.38 13.26
N LEU A 729 -37.14 -1.92 13.58
CA LEU A 729 -36.93 -2.77 14.75
C LEU A 729 -36.96 -1.98 16.06
N PHE A 730 -36.62 -0.68 16.04
CA PHE A 730 -36.77 0.21 17.19
C PHE A 730 -38.27 0.34 17.58
N LYS A 731 -39.16 0.49 16.58
CA LYS A 731 -40.62 0.63 16.80
C LYS A 731 -41.33 -0.66 17.24
N LYS A 732 -40.69 -1.82 17.09
CA LYS A 732 -41.26 -3.11 17.48
C LYS A 732 -41.35 -3.29 19.01
N ASP A 733 -40.46 -2.61 19.75
CA ASP A 733 -40.36 -2.66 21.22
C ASP A 733 -40.91 -1.37 21.88
N ALA A 734 -41.42 -0.43 21.10
CA ALA A 734 -42.13 0.76 21.56
C ALA A 734 -43.65 0.53 21.45
#